data_2d4ac57acb21b8d6b50dd9228c86613e
#
_entry.id   2d4ac57acb21b8d6b50dd9228c86613e
#
_cell.length_a   1.000
_cell.length_b   1.000
_cell.length_c   1.000
_cell.angle_alpha   90.00
_cell.angle_beta   90.00
_cell.angle_gamma   90.00
#
_symmetry.space_group_name_H-M   'P 1'
#
loop_
_entity.id
_entity.type
_entity.pdbx_description
1 polymer ?
#
loop_
_entity_poly.entity_id
_entity_poly.type
_entity_poly.pdbx_seq_one_letter_code
_entity_poly.pdbx_strand_id
1 'polypeptide(L)'
;MKHYKNILSLLLLLALTAVPTLLRAQVAIGNDKAFNIDYLTPRQYEIGGIEFENAEHFDTRMILMIAGLQVGDKINVPGDKIATAIDNLWRQGMFEDVKITVTRIQSGMVFLKIVLQERPRMSRYSIKGVSGDDQKKLIDDMHISAGDVVTEHMLQTSTNIIRAYYLEKGFTNVQVSTEIKDDTAASPANQVWVTFLINKGKRVKIDSLVFVGNEAIPTNKLLRKMKKTHDVNYWKKLYVWTGGFWKRSKYREADLEEDLVAIVNYYNEEGYRDARIVKDTHYIIPADQLRLNARKQAKQDRMRVNVTIHEGQKFYFRNITFSGNTIYSSETLAKHLRIEKGTPYNRTTLETNLTYNPSGTDITSLYMDNGYLFFRATPVETAVEGDSIDIEIRIVEGKQARIRNVTVEGNTVTNDYIIMRELHTRPGDLFSRDAVLRSRRELVTLGYFEEESLIPEPKPNPEDGTVDIVYKVTDKSTSQISMSGGYAAQRLLLQMNLQLTNFSIRNIFNPSAWTPIPAGDGQKLGINVTAYGKDCFSLSGSFTEPWLGGKRAQSLSVYVNGSNYSNGFTYSKDKYPDKYYSLSILGGGVSFGKRLKWPDDYFTLVHSVNFRHYILDNYTLLDASFTDGHANDLAYTVTLGRNSFDSPIYTRSGSEIVIEGQITPPYSLLSGKDFSTVDASERYKWLEYYKLNMRGSWNLNLVGNLVLNARFRVGYMGYFNADKGLSPFGRYYLGGSGLNSINL
;
A
#
# COMPACT_ATOMS: atom_id res chain seq x y z
N MET A 1 18.06 6.83 -55.62
CA MET A 1 16.58 6.68 -55.74
C MET A 1 16.11 5.40 -56.44
N LYS A 2 16.98 4.51 -56.96
CA LYS A 2 16.57 3.23 -57.61
C LYS A 2 16.47 2.05 -56.61
N HIS A 3 17.13 2.10 -55.49
CA HIS A 3 17.12 0.99 -54.50
C HIS A 3 15.90 1.00 -53.54
N TYR A 4 15.26 2.14 -53.32
CA TYR A 4 14.05 2.22 -52.44
C TYR A 4 12.79 1.62 -53.07
N LYS A 5 12.67 1.66 -54.43
CA LYS A 5 11.51 1.05 -55.10
C LYS A 5 11.50 -0.48 -55.04
N ASN A 6 12.68 -1.11 -54.99
CA ASN A 6 12.76 -2.57 -54.89
C ASN A 6 12.56 -3.09 -53.49
N ILE A 7 12.88 -2.30 -52.47
CA ILE A 7 12.59 -2.64 -51.06
C ILE A 7 11.10 -2.46 -50.77
N LEU A 8 10.46 -1.43 -51.33
CA LEU A 8 9.02 -1.20 -51.12
C LEU A 8 8.17 -2.26 -51.85
N SER A 9 8.60 -2.75 -53.03
CA SER A 9 7.91 -3.85 -53.71
C SER A 9 8.15 -5.20 -53.05
N LEU A 10 9.32 -5.42 -52.42
CA LEU A 10 9.57 -6.61 -51.62
C LEU A 10 8.78 -6.64 -50.30
N LEU A 11 8.63 -5.48 -49.65
CA LEU A 11 7.79 -5.32 -48.46
C LEU A 11 6.29 -5.43 -48.81
N LEU A 12 5.87 -4.97 -49.98
CA LEU A 12 4.49 -5.15 -50.46
C LEU A 12 4.20 -6.60 -50.83
N LEU A 13 5.18 -7.32 -51.36
CA LEU A 13 5.07 -8.77 -51.66
C LEU A 13 5.05 -9.60 -50.37
N LEU A 14 5.85 -9.22 -49.36
CA LEU A 14 5.82 -9.85 -48.02
C LEU A 14 4.53 -9.52 -47.28
N ALA A 15 3.96 -8.34 -47.48
CA ALA A 15 2.67 -7.97 -46.85
C ALA A 15 1.48 -8.67 -47.53
N LEU A 16 1.60 -9.05 -48.79
CA LEU A 16 0.57 -9.87 -49.47
C LEU A 16 0.67 -11.36 -49.16
N THR A 17 1.82 -11.83 -48.63
CA THR A 17 1.93 -13.23 -48.15
C THR A 17 1.62 -13.39 -46.64
N ALA A 18 1.53 -12.27 -45.90
CA ALA A 18 1.00 -12.24 -44.56
C ALA A 18 -0.53 -11.97 -44.53
N VAL A 19 -1.27 -12.64 -45.42
CA VAL A 19 -2.69 -12.83 -45.20
C VAL A 19 -2.80 -13.65 -43.94
N PRO A 20 -3.49 -13.16 -42.90
CA PRO A 20 -3.77 -13.99 -41.75
C PRO A 20 -4.42 -15.26 -42.29
N THR A 21 -3.83 -16.41 -42.01
CA THR A 21 -4.51 -17.68 -42.12
C THR A 21 -5.76 -17.57 -41.26
N LEU A 22 -6.85 -17.10 -41.86
CA LEU A 22 -8.18 -17.27 -41.33
C LEU A 22 -8.25 -18.74 -40.95
N LEU A 23 -8.42 -19.01 -39.68
CA LEU A 23 -8.75 -20.31 -39.14
C LEU A 23 -9.84 -20.91 -40.03
N ARG A 24 -9.44 -21.73 -40.98
CA ARG A 24 -10.40 -22.52 -41.74
C ARG A 24 -10.90 -23.57 -40.78
N ALA A 25 -12.13 -23.40 -40.31
CA ALA A 25 -12.85 -24.51 -39.72
C ALA A 25 -12.73 -25.69 -40.69
N GLN A 26 -11.88 -26.67 -40.39
CA GLN A 26 -11.80 -27.89 -41.19
C GLN A 26 -12.99 -28.74 -40.85
N VAL A 27 -14.00 -28.70 -41.71
CA VAL A 27 -15.00 -29.76 -41.75
C VAL A 27 -14.31 -30.97 -42.39
N ALA A 28 -13.82 -31.91 -41.58
CA ALA A 28 -13.28 -33.17 -42.08
C ALA A 28 -14.44 -34.09 -42.43
N ILE A 29 -14.48 -34.57 -43.68
CA ILE A 29 -15.48 -35.57 -44.14
C ILE A 29 -14.92 -36.94 -43.86
N GLY A 30 -15.54 -37.67 -42.94
CA GLY A 30 -15.22 -39.09 -42.68
C GLY A 30 -15.45 -39.94 -43.93
N ASN A 31 -14.44 -40.72 -44.27
CA ASN A 31 -14.34 -41.50 -45.51
C ASN A 31 -15.21 -42.76 -45.49
N ASP A 32 -16.57 -42.62 -45.70
CA ASP A 32 -17.34 -43.77 -46.08
C ASP A 32 -18.68 -43.40 -46.79
N LYS A 33 -18.64 -42.58 -47.76
CA LYS A 33 -19.52 -42.15 -48.83
C LYS A 33 -19.38 -40.65 -49.01
N ALA A 34 -18.74 -40.23 -50.11
CA ALA A 34 -18.52 -38.83 -50.46
C ALA A 34 -19.84 -38.05 -50.45
N PHE A 35 -20.06 -37.29 -49.37
CA PHE A 35 -21.10 -36.28 -49.33
C PHE A 35 -20.58 -35.09 -50.15
N ASN A 36 -21.30 -34.74 -51.23
CA ASN A 36 -20.93 -33.57 -52.02
C ASN A 36 -21.41 -32.31 -51.29
N ILE A 37 -20.66 -31.86 -50.32
CA ILE A 37 -20.89 -30.56 -49.68
C ILE A 37 -20.24 -29.50 -50.54
N ASP A 38 -21.09 -28.67 -51.18
CA ASP A 38 -20.63 -27.55 -51.92
C ASP A 38 -20.31 -26.39 -50.95
N TYR A 39 -19.01 -26.10 -50.77
CA TYR A 39 -18.52 -25.04 -49.90
C TYR A 39 -18.85 -23.65 -50.39
N LEU A 40 -19.24 -23.48 -51.66
CA LEU A 40 -19.58 -22.20 -52.26
C LEU A 40 -21.08 -21.85 -52.08
N THR A 41 -21.94 -22.87 -51.86
CA THR A 41 -23.37 -22.68 -51.67
C THR A 41 -23.84 -23.35 -50.36
N PRO A 42 -23.72 -22.67 -49.20
CA PRO A 42 -24.18 -23.22 -47.94
C PRO A 42 -25.67 -23.59 -47.99
N ARG A 43 -26.02 -24.81 -47.55
CA ARG A 43 -27.39 -25.28 -47.43
C ARG A 43 -27.84 -25.38 -46.01
N GLN A 44 -29.09 -25.07 -45.77
CA GLN A 44 -29.67 -25.20 -44.42
C GLN A 44 -30.10 -26.64 -44.16
N TYR A 45 -29.68 -27.15 -43.00
CA TYR A 45 -30.02 -28.45 -42.46
C TYR A 45 -30.49 -28.33 -41.03
N GLU A 46 -31.27 -29.30 -40.56
CA GLU A 46 -31.64 -29.46 -39.16
C GLU A 46 -30.67 -30.46 -38.52
N ILE A 47 -30.17 -30.20 -37.30
CA ILE A 47 -29.28 -31.12 -36.60
C ILE A 47 -30.09 -32.33 -36.13
N GLY A 48 -29.87 -33.50 -36.75
CA GLY A 48 -30.54 -34.75 -36.42
C GLY A 48 -29.89 -35.50 -35.27
N GLY A 49 -28.64 -35.23 -34.97
CA GLY A 49 -27.87 -35.82 -33.87
C GLY A 49 -26.47 -35.33 -33.79
N ILE A 50 -25.89 -35.38 -32.61
CA ILE A 50 -24.49 -34.96 -32.32
C ILE A 50 -23.81 -36.10 -31.58
N GLU A 51 -22.75 -36.64 -32.16
CA GLU A 51 -21.88 -37.66 -31.56
C GLU A 51 -20.59 -37.00 -31.04
N PHE A 52 -19.99 -37.62 -30.03
CA PHE A 52 -18.73 -37.16 -29.47
C PHE A 52 -17.66 -38.23 -29.61
N GLU A 53 -16.43 -37.77 -29.85
CA GLU A 53 -15.25 -38.63 -29.82
C GLU A 53 -14.21 -37.97 -28.92
N ASN A 54 -13.56 -38.76 -28.05
CA ASN A 54 -12.58 -38.34 -27.05
C ASN A 54 -13.13 -37.30 -26.02
N ALA A 55 -14.40 -37.45 -25.63
CA ALA A 55 -15.06 -36.60 -24.64
C ALA A 55 -15.38 -37.33 -23.34
N GLU A 56 -14.65 -38.42 -23.04
CA GLU A 56 -14.98 -39.37 -21.96
C GLU A 56 -14.96 -38.71 -20.57
N HIS A 57 -14.21 -37.63 -20.40
CA HIS A 57 -14.04 -36.92 -19.11
C HIS A 57 -14.97 -35.71 -18.96
N PHE A 58 -15.83 -35.42 -19.94
CA PHE A 58 -16.71 -34.24 -19.90
C PHE A 58 -18.19 -34.62 -19.97
N ASP A 59 -19.04 -33.84 -19.30
CA ASP A 59 -20.49 -33.95 -19.53
C ASP A 59 -20.82 -33.41 -20.93
N THR A 60 -21.29 -34.28 -21.79
CA THR A 60 -21.66 -33.93 -23.17
C THR A 60 -22.70 -32.83 -23.26
N ARG A 61 -23.60 -32.71 -22.27
CA ARG A 61 -24.57 -31.61 -22.17
C ARG A 61 -23.89 -30.27 -21.95
N MET A 62 -22.85 -30.25 -21.13
CA MET A 62 -22.04 -29.02 -20.89
C MET A 62 -21.31 -28.62 -22.16
N ILE A 63 -20.72 -29.59 -22.90
CA ILE A 63 -20.06 -29.29 -24.17
C ILE A 63 -21.04 -28.69 -25.17
N LEU A 64 -22.25 -29.25 -25.32
CA LEU A 64 -23.28 -28.73 -26.20
C LEU A 64 -23.73 -27.32 -25.83
N MET A 65 -23.89 -27.06 -24.55
CA MET A 65 -24.25 -25.73 -24.04
C MET A 65 -23.16 -24.68 -24.38
N ILE A 66 -21.89 -25.02 -24.20
CA ILE A 66 -20.76 -24.14 -24.55
C ILE A 66 -20.67 -23.95 -26.07
N ALA A 67 -20.79 -25.02 -26.83
CA ALA A 67 -20.78 -24.97 -28.28
C ALA A 67 -21.99 -24.19 -28.87
N GLY A 68 -23.08 -24.03 -28.11
CA GLY A 68 -24.30 -23.38 -28.59
C GLY A 68 -25.02 -24.19 -29.71
N LEU A 69 -24.89 -25.50 -29.67
CA LEU A 69 -25.55 -26.45 -30.63
C LEU A 69 -26.51 -27.33 -29.90
N GLN A 70 -27.72 -27.50 -30.47
CA GLN A 70 -28.75 -28.41 -29.98
C GLN A 70 -29.31 -29.25 -31.11
N VAL A 71 -29.73 -30.48 -30.79
CA VAL A 71 -30.47 -31.32 -31.73
C VAL A 71 -31.80 -30.66 -32.05
N GLY A 72 -32.14 -30.53 -33.32
CA GLY A 72 -33.29 -29.78 -33.82
C GLY A 72 -32.97 -28.36 -34.29
N ASP A 73 -31.75 -27.85 -34.02
CA ASP A 73 -31.33 -26.53 -34.53
C ASP A 73 -31.18 -26.52 -36.04
N LYS A 74 -31.63 -25.44 -36.68
CA LYS A 74 -31.40 -25.20 -38.12
C LYS A 74 -30.08 -24.46 -38.31
N ILE A 75 -29.16 -25.09 -39.01
CA ILE A 75 -27.81 -24.55 -39.28
C ILE A 75 -27.47 -24.58 -40.76
N ASN A 76 -26.66 -23.65 -41.21
CA ASN A 76 -26.04 -23.71 -42.53
C ASN A 76 -24.79 -24.59 -42.47
N VAL A 77 -24.61 -25.48 -43.44
CA VAL A 77 -23.40 -26.30 -43.55
C VAL A 77 -22.82 -26.16 -44.95
N PRO A 78 -21.57 -25.64 -45.05
CA PRO A 78 -20.77 -24.97 -43.99
C PRO A 78 -21.40 -23.64 -43.57
N GLY A 79 -21.12 -23.18 -42.33
CA GLY A 79 -21.72 -21.93 -41.87
C GLY A 79 -21.19 -21.44 -40.51
N ASP A 80 -21.56 -20.19 -40.20
CA ASP A 80 -21.03 -19.43 -39.03
C ASP A 80 -21.36 -20.11 -37.68
N LYS A 81 -22.49 -20.80 -37.54
CA LYS A 81 -22.82 -21.48 -36.28
C LYS A 81 -21.81 -22.57 -35.91
N ILE A 82 -21.29 -23.30 -36.92
CA ILE A 82 -20.26 -24.32 -36.69
C ILE A 82 -18.95 -23.67 -36.30
N ALA A 83 -18.55 -22.60 -37.01
CA ALA A 83 -17.36 -21.86 -36.70
C ALA A 83 -17.42 -21.23 -35.28
N THR A 84 -18.58 -20.68 -34.91
CA THR A 84 -18.80 -20.10 -33.57
C THR A 84 -18.76 -21.20 -32.50
N ALA A 85 -19.31 -22.40 -32.78
CA ALA A 85 -19.27 -23.53 -31.85
C ALA A 85 -17.82 -23.98 -31.59
N ILE A 86 -17.00 -24.07 -32.63
CA ILE A 86 -15.56 -24.37 -32.50
C ILE A 86 -14.85 -23.29 -31.67
N ASP A 87 -15.09 -22.02 -31.99
CA ASP A 87 -14.46 -20.88 -31.28
C ASP A 87 -14.87 -20.84 -29.79
N ASN A 88 -16.14 -21.08 -29.49
CA ASN A 88 -16.64 -21.12 -28.12
C ASN A 88 -15.98 -22.25 -27.29
N LEU A 89 -15.82 -23.43 -27.88
CA LEU A 89 -15.13 -24.54 -27.24
C LEU A 89 -13.62 -24.26 -27.05
N TRP A 90 -13.00 -23.66 -28.06
CA TRP A 90 -11.59 -23.30 -28.01
C TRP A 90 -11.28 -22.24 -26.95
N ARG A 91 -12.16 -21.26 -26.81
CA ARG A 91 -12.02 -20.19 -25.79
C ARG A 91 -12.02 -20.71 -24.36
N GLN A 92 -12.54 -21.91 -24.12
CA GLN A 92 -12.46 -22.52 -22.79
C GLN A 92 -11.02 -22.88 -22.38
N GLY A 93 -10.09 -22.95 -23.34
CA GLY A 93 -8.68 -23.26 -23.10
C GLY A 93 -8.40 -24.71 -22.68
N MET A 94 -9.44 -25.55 -22.57
CA MET A 94 -9.33 -26.96 -22.13
C MET A 94 -8.95 -27.91 -23.26
N PHE A 95 -9.14 -27.50 -24.48
CA PHE A 95 -8.93 -28.38 -25.68
C PHE A 95 -7.68 -27.90 -26.44
N GLU A 96 -6.92 -28.89 -26.93
CA GLU A 96 -5.80 -28.68 -27.85
C GLU A 96 -6.28 -28.55 -29.29
N ASP A 97 -7.25 -29.38 -29.66
CA ASP A 97 -7.90 -29.37 -30.97
C ASP A 97 -9.40 -29.64 -30.85
N VAL A 98 -10.20 -28.96 -31.67
CA VAL A 98 -11.66 -29.11 -31.77
C VAL A 98 -12.03 -29.22 -33.22
N LYS A 99 -12.61 -30.40 -33.63
CA LYS A 99 -13.09 -30.63 -34.97
C LYS A 99 -14.56 -30.98 -34.94
N ILE A 100 -15.32 -30.37 -35.84
CA ILE A 100 -16.73 -30.75 -36.09
C ILE A 100 -16.81 -31.33 -37.49
N THR A 101 -17.17 -32.57 -37.57
CA THR A 101 -17.30 -33.31 -38.85
C THR A 101 -18.75 -33.69 -39.12
N VAL A 102 -19.14 -33.79 -40.39
CA VAL A 102 -20.44 -34.30 -40.81
C VAL A 102 -20.30 -35.78 -41.01
N THR A 103 -21.06 -36.59 -40.28
CA THR A 103 -21.05 -38.07 -40.41
C THR A 103 -22.06 -38.55 -41.43
N ARG A 104 -23.24 -37.96 -41.54
CA ARG A 104 -24.24 -38.28 -42.57
C ARG A 104 -25.24 -37.13 -42.77
N ILE A 105 -25.84 -37.09 -43.96
CA ILE A 105 -26.96 -36.20 -44.29
C ILE A 105 -28.10 -37.07 -44.78
N GLN A 106 -29.27 -36.98 -44.13
CA GLN A 106 -30.43 -37.80 -44.48
C GLN A 106 -31.72 -36.99 -44.29
N SER A 107 -32.58 -36.97 -45.32
CA SER A 107 -33.88 -36.30 -45.26
C SER A 107 -33.89 -34.86 -44.78
N GLY A 108 -32.87 -34.06 -45.18
CA GLY A 108 -32.73 -32.67 -44.76
C GLY A 108 -32.12 -32.46 -43.37
N MET A 109 -31.77 -33.54 -42.69
CA MET A 109 -31.07 -33.54 -41.40
C MET A 109 -29.57 -33.78 -41.58
N VAL A 110 -28.75 -33.11 -40.77
CA VAL A 110 -27.31 -33.32 -40.69
C VAL A 110 -26.95 -33.95 -39.34
N PHE A 111 -26.08 -34.94 -39.38
CA PHE A 111 -25.52 -35.55 -38.17
C PHE A 111 -24.07 -35.08 -38.03
N LEU A 112 -23.76 -34.49 -36.85
CA LEU A 112 -22.47 -33.94 -36.58
C LEU A 112 -21.69 -34.84 -35.61
N LYS A 113 -20.37 -34.87 -35.75
CA LYS A 113 -19.46 -35.50 -34.82
C LYS A 113 -18.46 -34.46 -34.31
N ILE A 114 -18.46 -34.24 -33.02
CA ILE A 114 -17.52 -33.37 -32.37
C ILE A 114 -16.36 -34.22 -31.86
N VAL A 115 -15.16 -33.96 -32.40
CA VAL A 115 -13.93 -34.63 -31.99
C VAL A 115 -13.14 -33.62 -31.14
N LEU A 116 -12.86 -34.00 -29.94
CA LEU A 116 -12.14 -33.14 -28.97
C LEU A 116 -10.78 -33.77 -28.63
N GLN A 117 -9.76 -32.96 -28.62
CA GLN A 117 -8.46 -33.35 -28.08
C GLN A 117 -8.20 -32.54 -26.80
N GLU A 118 -8.25 -33.23 -25.66
CA GLU A 118 -8.01 -32.58 -24.36
C GLU A 118 -6.57 -32.15 -24.20
N ARG A 119 -6.36 -30.95 -23.65
CA ARG A 119 -5.04 -30.55 -23.18
C ARG A 119 -4.66 -31.34 -21.95
N PRO A 120 -3.38 -31.71 -21.78
CA PRO A 120 -2.96 -32.44 -20.61
C PRO A 120 -3.07 -31.57 -19.36
N ARG A 121 -3.42 -32.20 -18.23
CA ARG A 121 -3.42 -31.55 -16.91
C ARG A 121 -2.15 -31.84 -16.17
N MET A 122 -1.69 -30.88 -15.40
CA MET A 122 -0.47 -31.00 -14.60
C MET A 122 -0.73 -31.88 -13.36
N SER A 123 -0.16 -33.08 -13.32
CA SER A 123 -0.22 -33.94 -12.11
C SER A 123 0.66 -33.36 -10.99
N ARG A 124 1.85 -32.92 -11.37
CA ARG A 124 2.85 -32.31 -10.49
C ARG A 124 3.85 -31.50 -11.31
N TYR A 125 4.55 -30.62 -10.61
CA TYR A 125 5.65 -29.88 -11.22
C TYR A 125 6.90 -29.91 -10.32
N SER A 126 8.04 -29.64 -10.91
CA SER A 126 9.29 -29.52 -10.19
C SER A 126 10.18 -28.43 -10.80
N ILE A 127 10.96 -27.79 -9.94
CA ILE A 127 11.92 -26.76 -10.33
C ILE A 127 13.31 -27.29 -9.97
N LYS A 128 14.19 -27.44 -10.97
CA LYS A 128 15.55 -27.96 -10.80
C LYS A 128 16.60 -26.89 -11.11
N GLY A 129 17.79 -27.03 -10.52
CA GLY A 129 18.91 -26.09 -10.73
C GLY A 129 18.91 -24.88 -9.78
N VAL A 130 18.06 -24.89 -8.74
CA VAL A 130 17.88 -23.78 -7.79
C VAL A 130 18.09 -24.21 -6.33
N SER A 131 18.25 -23.25 -5.42
CA SER A 131 18.29 -23.52 -3.97
C SER A 131 16.87 -23.71 -3.43
N GLY A 132 16.73 -24.38 -2.27
CA GLY A 132 15.41 -24.62 -1.68
C GLY A 132 14.63 -23.33 -1.34
N ASP A 133 15.32 -22.27 -0.94
CA ASP A 133 14.69 -20.97 -0.65
C ASP A 133 14.19 -20.29 -1.92
N ASP A 134 15.00 -20.35 -3.02
CA ASP A 134 14.57 -19.83 -4.31
C ASP A 134 13.38 -20.63 -4.85
N GLN A 135 13.38 -21.96 -4.65
CA GLN A 135 12.31 -22.83 -5.11
C GLN A 135 10.97 -22.46 -4.46
N LYS A 136 10.95 -22.27 -3.14
CA LYS A 136 9.73 -21.89 -2.42
C LYS A 136 9.15 -20.58 -2.96
N LYS A 137 10.00 -19.55 -3.11
CA LYS A 137 9.57 -18.26 -3.61
C LYS A 137 9.05 -18.33 -5.05
N LEU A 138 9.73 -19.08 -5.93
CA LEU A 138 9.27 -19.26 -7.31
C LEU A 138 7.93 -20.01 -7.40
N ILE A 139 7.68 -20.96 -6.51
CA ILE A 139 6.40 -21.65 -6.39
C ILE A 139 5.28 -20.66 -6.06
N ASP A 140 5.52 -19.80 -5.08
CA ASP A 140 4.56 -18.77 -4.68
C ASP A 140 4.32 -17.75 -5.80
N ASP A 141 5.38 -17.31 -6.49
CA ASP A 141 5.29 -16.28 -7.54
C ASP A 141 4.65 -16.80 -8.85
N MET A 142 4.78 -18.09 -9.18
CA MET A 142 4.24 -18.68 -10.41
C MET A 142 2.74 -18.93 -10.37
N HIS A 143 2.14 -19.04 -9.19
CA HIS A 143 0.70 -19.31 -8.99
C HIS A 143 0.16 -20.50 -9.79
N ILE A 144 0.93 -21.57 -9.94
CA ILE A 144 0.54 -22.81 -10.61
C ILE A 144 0.26 -23.91 -9.61
N SER A 145 -0.74 -24.75 -9.90
CA SER A 145 -1.18 -25.82 -9.01
C SER A 145 -1.34 -27.15 -9.76
N ALA A 146 -1.23 -28.26 -9.03
CA ALA A 146 -1.61 -29.56 -9.57
C ALA A 146 -3.08 -29.53 -9.97
N GLY A 147 -3.38 -30.07 -11.17
CA GLY A 147 -4.72 -30.03 -11.77
C GLY A 147 -4.91 -28.95 -12.84
N ASP A 148 -4.02 -27.96 -12.92
CA ASP A 148 -4.08 -26.91 -13.93
C ASP A 148 -3.87 -27.47 -15.33
N VAL A 149 -4.55 -26.88 -16.32
CA VAL A 149 -4.38 -27.24 -17.73
C VAL A 149 -3.05 -26.71 -18.24
N VAL A 150 -2.22 -27.58 -18.80
CA VAL A 150 -0.90 -27.18 -19.34
C VAL A 150 -1.10 -26.53 -20.71
N THR A 151 -0.92 -25.22 -20.75
CA THR A 151 -0.95 -24.41 -21.96
C THR A 151 0.42 -23.82 -22.25
N GLU A 152 0.70 -23.53 -23.53
CA GLU A 152 1.94 -22.84 -23.92
C GLU A 152 2.05 -21.47 -23.21
N HIS A 153 0.93 -20.76 -23.08
CA HIS A 153 0.87 -19.48 -22.36
C HIS A 153 1.28 -19.63 -20.89
N MET A 154 0.78 -20.65 -20.18
CA MET A 154 1.16 -20.90 -18.79
C MET A 154 2.65 -21.22 -18.66
N LEU A 155 3.20 -22.05 -19.56
CA LEU A 155 4.62 -22.40 -19.56
C LEU A 155 5.50 -21.18 -19.84
N GLN A 156 5.14 -20.35 -20.81
CA GLN A 156 5.87 -19.12 -21.14
C GLN A 156 5.79 -18.10 -20.00
N THR A 157 4.61 -17.92 -19.40
CA THR A 157 4.42 -17.02 -18.26
C THR A 157 5.28 -17.47 -17.08
N SER A 158 5.24 -18.73 -16.72
CA SER A 158 6.07 -19.31 -15.66
C SER A 158 7.58 -19.16 -15.95
N THR A 159 7.98 -19.41 -17.22
CA THR A 159 9.36 -19.21 -17.66
C THR A 159 9.80 -17.75 -17.54
N ASN A 160 8.92 -16.81 -17.91
CA ASN A 160 9.22 -15.37 -17.81
C ASN A 160 9.31 -14.91 -16.33
N ILE A 161 8.44 -15.41 -15.45
CA ILE A 161 8.52 -15.15 -14.00
C ILE A 161 9.86 -15.65 -13.45
N ILE A 162 10.25 -16.88 -13.77
CA ILE A 162 11.53 -17.45 -13.34
C ILE A 162 12.71 -16.62 -13.89
N ARG A 163 12.66 -16.22 -15.16
CA ARG A 163 13.69 -15.39 -15.78
C ARG A 163 13.79 -14.02 -15.10
N ALA A 164 12.68 -13.33 -14.90
CA ALA A 164 12.61 -12.04 -14.21
C ALA A 164 13.20 -12.11 -12.81
N TYR A 165 12.84 -13.14 -12.04
CA TYR A 165 13.37 -13.37 -10.70
C TYR A 165 14.91 -13.49 -10.67
N TYR A 166 15.52 -14.19 -11.63
CA TYR A 166 16.98 -14.31 -11.67
C TYR A 166 17.65 -13.08 -12.28
N LEU A 167 17.01 -12.37 -13.21
CA LEU A 167 17.50 -11.06 -13.69
C LEU A 167 17.59 -10.06 -12.53
N GLU A 168 16.57 -10.00 -11.66
CA GLU A 168 16.62 -9.17 -10.45
C GLU A 168 17.76 -9.56 -9.49
N LYS A 169 18.16 -10.83 -9.49
CA LYS A 169 19.30 -11.32 -8.71
C LYS A 169 20.65 -11.06 -9.37
N GLY A 170 20.66 -10.51 -10.59
CA GLY A 170 21.86 -10.16 -11.36
C GLY A 170 22.44 -11.33 -12.17
N PHE A 171 21.62 -12.29 -12.58
CA PHE A 171 21.98 -13.36 -13.50
C PHE A 171 21.46 -13.04 -14.89
N THR A 172 22.28 -12.40 -15.73
CA THR A 172 21.85 -11.91 -17.06
C THR A 172 21.70 -13.02 -18.10
N ASN A 173 22.40 -14.14 -17.93
CA ASN A 173 22.41 -15.25 -18.87
C ASN A 173 21.62 -16.47 -18.37
N VAL A 174 20.54 -16.22 -17.63
CA VAL A 174 19.68 -17.30 -17.16
C VAL A 174 18.92 -17.96 -18.30
N GLN A 175 19.05 -19.28 -18.39
CA GLN A 175 18.31 -20.11 -19.34
C GLN A 175 17.32 -20.97 -18.57
N VAL A 176 16.08 -20.96 -19.04
CA VAL A 176 15.00 -21.77 -18.49
C VAL A 176 14.46 -22.64 -19.62
N SER A 177 14.45 -23.93 -19.41
CA SER A 177 13.81 -24.89 -20.32
C SER A 177 12.78 -25.70 -19.56
N THR A 178 11.74 -26.09 -20.26
CA THR A 178 10.63 -26.90 -19.72
C THR A 178 10.70 -28.31 -20.31
N GLU A 179 10.62 -29.32 -19.45
CA GLU A 179 10.42 -30.72 -19.86
C GLU A 179 9.03 -31.17 -19.43
N ILE A 180 8.29 -31.71 -20.36
CA ILE A 180 6.96 -32.28 -20.13
C ILE A 180 7.07 -33.78 -20.33
N LYS A 181 6.61 -34.57 -19.36
CA LYS A 181 6.60 -36.04 -19.41
C LYS A 181 5.23 -36.56 -19.00
N ASP A 182 4.71 -37.53 -19.73
CA ASP A 182 3.45 -38.19 -19.37
C ASP A 182 3.59 -38.86 -18.00
N ASP A 183 2.60 -38.66 -17.14
CA ASP A 183 2.54 -39.30 -15.84
C ASP A 183 1.66 -40.53 -15.92
N THR A 184 2.23 -41.63 -16.39
CA THR A 184 1.53 -42.90 -16.60
C THR A 184 1.01 -43.56 -15.32
N ALA A 185 1.47 -43.08 -14.15
CA ALA A 185 1.01 -43.58 -12.84
C ALA A 185 -0.16 -42.76 -12.28
N ALA A 186 -0.51 -41.63 -12.90
CA ALA A 186 -1.61 -40.81 -12.46
C ALA A 186 -2.96 -41.27 -13.03
N SER A 187 -3.98 -41.18 -12.23
CA SER A 187 -5.38 -41.42 -12.66
C SER A 187 -6.19 -40.16 -12.36
N PRO A 188 -6.89 -39.57 -13.31
CA PRO A 188 -7.23 -40.05 -14.64
C PRO A 188 -6.12 -39.94 -15.69
N ALA A 189 -6.29 -40.57 -16.85
CA ALA A 189 -5.39 -40.47 -18.01
C ALA A 189 -5.25 -39.00 -18.48
N ASN A 190 -4.25 -38.70 -19.34
CA ASN A 190 -3.92 -37.36 -19.84
C ASN A 190 -3.38 -36.41 -18.79
N GLN A 191 -2.53 -36.91 -17.90
CA GLN A 191 -1.79 -36.07 -16.95
C GLN A 191 -0.30 -36.04 -17.27
N VAL A 192 0.32 -34.89 -17.04
CA VAL A 192 1.74 -34.66 -17.30
C VAL A 192 2.46 -34.12 -16.10
N TRP A 193 3.73 -34.45 -16.01
CA TRP A 193 4.67 -33.86 -15.08
C TRP A 193 5.49 -32.78 -15.78
N VAL A 194 5.41 -31.52 -15.28
CA VAL A 194 6.15 -30.40 -15.81
C VAL A 194 7.42 -30.16 -14.96
N THR A 195 8.59 -30.13 -15.60
CA THR A 195 9.86 -29.84 -14.94
C THR A 195 10.47 -28.58 -15.54
N PHE A 196 10.68 -27.54 -14.72
CA PHE A 196 11.43 -26.36 -15.09
C PHE A 196 12.91 -26.57 -14.77
N LEU A 197 13.75 -26.60 -15.79
CA LEU A 197 15.21 -26.75 -15.68
C LEU A 197 15.84 -25.37 -15.79
N ILE A 198 16.50 -24.93 -14.73
CA ILE A 198 17.07 -23.59 -14.64
C ILE A 198 18.59 -23.66 -14.62
N ASN A 199 19.21 -23.08 -15.63
CA ASN A 199 20.63 -22.80 -15.67
C ASN A 199 20.84 -21.30 -15.41
N LYS A 200 21.25 -20.95 -14.19
CA LYS A 200 21.41 -19.54 -13.78
C LYS A 200 22.59 -18.85 -14.45
N GLY A 201 23.56 -19.60 -14.95
CA GLY A 201 24.85 -19.04 -15.38
C GLY A 201 25.60 -18.38 -14.21
N LYS A 202 26.48 -17.43 -14.53
CA LYS A 202 27.22 -16.65 -13.55
C LYS A 202 26.50 -15.34 -13.21
N ARG A 203 26.68 -14.88 -11.97
CA ARG A 203 26.17 -13.57 -11.58
C ARG A 203 27.05 -12.48 -12.13
N VAL A 204 26.46 -11.49 -12.79
CA VAL A 204 27.16 -10.31 -13.30
C VAL A 204 27.21 -9.22 -12.24
N LYS A 205 28.40 -8.68 -11.99
CA LYS A 205 28.64 -7.54 -11.10
C LYS A 205 29.34 -6.44 -11.86
N ILE A 206 28.98 -5.20 -11.54
CA ILE A 206 29.59 -4.01 -12.11
C ILE A 206 30.97 -3.83 -11.47
N ASP A 207 32.01 -3.90 -12.27
CA ASP A 207 33.39 -3.66 -11.85
C ASP A 207 33.70 -2.17 -11.78
N SER A 208 33.36 -1.43 -12.81
CA SER A 208 33.55 0.01 -12.90
C SER A 208 32.49 0.68 -13.76
N LEU A 209 32.13 1.90 -13.35
CA LEU A 209 31.31 2.84 -14.11
C LEU A 209 32.25 3.96 -14.58
N VAL A 210 32.33 4.17 -15.89
CA VAL A 210 33.19 5.17 -16.52
C VAL A 210 32.32 6.15 -17.28
N PHE A 211 32.46 7.43 -16.96
CA PHE A 211 31.81 8.52 -17.66
C PHE A 211 32.82 9.19 -18.59
N VAL A 212 32.39 9.55 -19.78
CA VAL A 212 33.17 10.23 -20.80
C VAL A 212 32.37 11.45 -21.30
N GLY A 213 33.02 12.59 -21.41
CA GLY A 213 32.36 13.84 -21.84
C GLY A 213 31.69 14.65 -20.72
N ASN A 214 31.92 14.27 -19.46
CA ASN A 214 31.44 14.97 -18.29
C ASN A 214 32.51 15.97 -17.76
N GLU A 215 32.66 17.10 -18.43
CA GLU A 215 33.67 18.13 -18.10
C GLU A 215 33.18 19.09 -17.01
N ALA A 216 31.91 19.50 -17.08
CA ALA A 216 31.33 20.44 -16.16
C ALA A 216 30.93 19.82 -14.83
N ILE A 217 30.43 18.59 -14.84
CA ILE A 217 30.02 17.90 -13.62
C ILE A 217 30.98 16.74 -13.31
N PRO A 218 31.69 16.78 -12.16
CA PRO A 218 32.66 15.75 -11.84
C PRO A 218 32.00 14.38 -11.59
N THR A 219 32.66 13.32 -12.04
CA THR A 219 32.22 11.91 -11.94
C THR A 219 31.68 11.53 -10.56
N ASN A 220 32.30 12.04 -9.48
CA ASN A 220 31.84 11.74 -8.11
C ASN A 220 30.44 12.25 -7.81
N LYS A 221 30.00 13.36 -8.41
CA LYS A 221 28.61 13.85 -8.27
C LYS A 221 27.66 12.97 -9.05
N LEU A 222 28.00 12.54 -10.26
CA LEU A 222 27.20 11.63 -11.08
C LEU A 222 27.00 10.30 -10.37
N LEU A 223 28.07 9.70 -9.86
CA LEU A 223 28.01 8.45 -9.10
C LEU A 223 27.10 8.52 -7.86
N ARG A 224 26.99 9.68 -7.21
CA ARG A 224 26.08 9.89 -6.07
C ARG A 224 24.61 9.94 -6.49
N LYS A 225 24.32 10.35 -7.73
CA LYS A 225 22.95 10.38 -8.28
C LYS A 225 22.48 9.00 -8.72
N MET A 226 23.37 8.09 -9.06
CA MET A 226 23.08 6.68 -9.33
C MET A 226 22.78 5.97 -8.02
N LYS A 227 21.48 5.80 -7.71
CA LYS A 227 21.04 5.23 -6.42
C LYS A 227 20.94 3.71 -6.44
N LYS A 228 20.74 3.12 -7.61
CA LYS A 228 20.48 1.70 -7.80
C LYS A 228 21.69 0.95 -8.33
N THR A 229 22.49 1.60 -9.18
CA THR A 229 23.64 1.03 -9.88
C THR A 229 24.96 1.48 -9.24
N HIS A 230 25.72 0.53 -8.68
CA HIS A 230 26.99 0.84 -8.02
C HIS A 230 28.08 -0.12 -8.45
N ASP A 231 29.32 0.37 -8.55
CA ASP A 231 30.49 -0.47 -8.77
C ASP A 231 30.97 -1.18 -7.50
N VAL A 232 31.83 -2.18 -7.67
CA VAL A 232 32.37 -2.98 -6.54
C VAL A 232 33.28 -2.15 -5.63
N ASN A 233 33.87 -1.08 -6.16
CA ASN A 233 34.85 -0.25 -5.42
C ASN A 233 34.22 0.91 -4.66
N TYR A 234 33.00 1.30 -5.04
CA TYR A 234 32.27 2.39 -4.40
C TYR A 234 32.16 2.19 -2.88
N TRP A 235 31.85 0.98 -2.44
CA TRP A 235 31.68 0.64 -1.03
C TRP A 235 32.94 0.42 -0.24
N LYS A 236 34.09 0.17 -0.87
CA LYS A 236 35.37 0.07 -0.16
C LYS A 236 35.81 1.39 0.45
N LYS A 237 35.44 2.51 -0.15
CA LYS A 237 35.73 3.85 0.34
C LYS A 237 34.79 4.31 1.47
N LEU A 238 33.56 3.77 1.55
CA LEU A 238 32.54 4.12 2.54
C LEU A 238 32.48 3.16 3.74
N TYR A 239 33.20 2.04 3.66
CA TYR A 239 33.10 0.90 4.59
C TYR A 239 33.53 1.17 6.04
N VAL A 240 34.18 2.28 6.30
CA VAL A 240 34.76 2.59 7.63
C VAL A 240 33.72 3.11 8.62
N TRP A 241 32.51 3.50 8.19
CA TRP A 241 31.60 4.26 9.06
C TRP A 241 30.16 3.74 9.24
N THR A 242 29.67 2.80 8.46
CA THR A 242 28.24 2.44 8.49
C THR A 242 27.95 0.95 8.56
N GLY A 243 28.48 0.23 9.53
CA GLY A 243 27.93 -1.08 9.97
C GLY A 243 27.16 -1.97 8.95
N GLY A 244 27.63 -2.10 7.72
CA GLY A 244 27.42 -3.33 6.97
C GLY A 244 26.04 -3.69 6.40
N PHE A 245 25.15 -2.78 6.01
CA PHE A 245 23.97 -3.16 5.21
C PHE A 245 24.32 -3.20 3.70
N TRP A 246 24.44 -4.39 3.17
CA TRP A 246 24.96 -4.77 1.87
C TRP A 246 24.03 -4.45 0.70
N LYS A 247 24.13 -3.31 0.03
CA LYS A 247 23.69 -3.20 -1.37
C LYS A 247 24.80 -3.83 -2.24
N ARG A 248 24.48 -4.97 -2.87
CA ARG A 248 25.40 -5.71 -3.72
C ARG A 248 25.48 -5.02 -5.08
N SER A 249 26.68 -4.84 -5.63
CA SER A 249 26.96 -4.32 -6.98
C SER A 249 26.50 -5.30 -8.07
N LYS A 250 25.19 -5.55 -8.17
CA LYS A 250 24.60 -6.41 -9.18
C LYS A 250 24.33 -5.56 -10.42
N TYR A 251 24.55 -6.12 -11.60
CA TYR A 251 24.06 -5.52 -12.83
C TYR A 251 22.58 -5.87 -13.01
N ARG A 252 21.76 -4.87 -13.21
CA ARG A 252 20.36 -4.96 -13.65
C ARG A 252 20.16 -3.85 -14.67
N GLU A 253 19.69 -4.19 -15.86
CA GLU A 253 19.52 -3.24 -16.97
C GLU A 253 18.54 -2.13 -16.63
N ALA A 254 17.37 -2.51 -16.10
CA ALA A 254 16.36 -1.53 -15.67
C ALA A 254 16.86 -0.54 -14.60
N ASP A 255 17.72 -0.98 -13.66
CA ASP A 255 18.31 -0.09 -12.66
C ASP A 255 19.31 0.89 -13.31
N LEU A 256 20.07 0.41 -14.31
CA LEU A 256 21.01 1.27 -15.04
C LEU A 256 20.25 2.31 -15.84
N GLU A 257 19.22 1.93 -16.60
CA GLU A 257 18.39 2.87 -17.38
C GLU A 257 17.78 3.94 -16.48
N GLU A 258 17.21 3.58 -15.34
CA GLU A 258 16.63 4.54 -14.40
C GLU A 258 17.69 5.50 -13.84
N ASP A 259 18.87 4.99 -13.51
CA ASP A 259 19.96 5.83 -13.02
C ASP A 259 20.54 6.74 -14.13
N LEU A 260 20.54 6.30 -15.40
CA LEU A 260 20.93 7.14 -16.54
C LEU A 260 19.93 8.30 -16.74
N VAL A 261 18.63 8.03 -16.62
CA VAL A 261 17.60 9.07 -16.63
C VAL A 261 17.81 10.05 -15.46
N ALA A 262 18.14 9.54 -14.27
CA ALA A 262 18.42 10.39 -13.11
C ALA A 262 19.66 11.30 -13.32
N ILE A 263 20.67 10.82 -14.07
CA ILE A 263 21.82 11.64 -14.47
C ILE A 263 21.40 12.77 -15.40
N VAL A 264 20.63 12.48 -16.45
CA VAL A 264 20.13 13.50 -17.39
C VAL A 264 19.30 14.55 -16.67
N ASN A 265 18.39 14.10 -15.78
CA ASN A 265 17.60 15.00 -14.95
C ASN A 265 18.48 15.88 -14.06
N TYR A 266 19.57 15.33 -13.51
CA TYR A 266 20.50 16.11 -12.71
C TYR A 266 21.24 17.19 -13.54
N TYR A 267 21.65 16.87 -14.76
CA TYR A 267 22.19 17.87 -15.68
C TYR A 267 21.17 18.97 -15.97
N ASN A 268 19.92 18.60 -16.24
CA ASN A 268 18.83 19.54 -16.46
C ASN A 268 18.55 20.42 -15.21
N GLU A 269 18.65 19.85 -14.00
CA GLU A 269 18.54 20.60 -12.74
C GLU A 269 19.63 21.65 -12.58
N GLU A 270 20.85 21.36 -13.09
CA GLU A 270 22.01 22.27 -13.02
C GLU A 270 22.05 23.31 -14.15
N GLY A 271 21.10 23.23 -15.10
CA GLY A 271 20.97 24.18 -16.23
C GLY A 271 21.44 23.68 -17.59
N TYR A 272 21.87 22.43 -17.70
CA TYR A 272 22.30 21.84 -18.96
C TYR A 272 21.09 21.23 -19.70
N ARG A 273 20.29 22.08 -20.36
CA ARG A 273 19.03 21.73 -21.03
C ARG A 273 19.19 20.61 -22.07
N ASP A 274 20.26 20.68 -22.84
CA ASP A 274 20.50 19.79 -23.99
C ASP A 274 21.34 18.55 -23.62
N ALA A 275 21.55 18.33 -22.34
CA ALA A 275 22.28 17.19 -21.83
C ALA A 275 21.58 15.87 -22.21
N ARG A 276 22.35 14.93 -22.75
CA ARG A 276 21.84 13.62 -23.14
C ARG A 276 22.93 12.56 -23.05
N ILE A 277 22.50 11.34 -22.86
CA ILE A 277 23.37 10.16 -23.02
C ILE A 277 23.48 9.90 -24.54
N VAL A 278 24.68 9.98 -25.05
CA VAL A 278 24.98 9.69 -26.47
C VAL A 278 25.04 8.20 -26.71
N LYS A 279 25.68 7.50 -25.78
CA LYS A 279 25.88 6.05 -25.88
C LYS A 279 26.19 5.49 -24.49
N ASP A 280 25.59 4.37 -24.19
CA ASP A 280 26.00 3.49 -23.12
C ASP A 280 26.51 2.17 -23.72
N THR A 281 27.62 1.70 -23.24
CA THR A 281 28.18 0.42 -23.63
C THR A 281 28.58 -0.37 -22.43
N HIS A 282 28.20 -1.63 -22.41
CA HIS A 282 28.55 -2.56 -21.36
C HIS A 282 29.19 -3.81 -21.95
N TYR A 283 30.26 -4.28 -21.33
CA TYR A 283 30.94 -5.49 -21.76
C TYR A 283 31.54 -6.25 -20.57
N ILE A 284 31.57 -7.55 -20.72
CA ILE A 284 32.14 -8.43 -19.71
C ILE A 284 33.67 -8.36 -19.82
N ILE A 285 34.33 -8.11 -18.68
CA ILE A 285 35.80 -8.08 -18.60
C ILE A 285 36.31 -9.52 -18.62
N PRO A 286 37.25 -9.86 -19.53
CA PRO A 286 37.85 -11.16 -19.58
C PRO A 286 38.47 -11.58 -18.24
N ALA A 287 38.37 -12.86 -17.90
CA ALA A 287 38.76 -13.37 -16.59
C ALA A 287 40.27 -13.21 -16.28
N ASP A 288 41.11 -13.19 -17.31
CA ASP A 288 42.57 -12.96 -17.25
C ASP A 288 42.95 -11.56 -16.82
N GLN A 289 42.05 -10.56 -17.11
CA GLN A 289 42.22 -9.16 -16.70
C GLN A 289 41.70 -8.88 -15.27
N LEU A 290 41.05 -9.86 -14.64
CA LEU A 290 40.47 -9.73 -13.31
C LEU A 290 41.40 -10.27 -12.24
N ARG A 291 41.75 -9.40 -11.26
CA ARG A 291 42.47 -9.81 -10.03
C ARG A 291 41.52 -10.53 -9.05
N LEU A 292 40.89 -11.61 -9.47
CA LEU A 292 40.00 -12.42 -8.65
C LEU A 292 40.58 -13.83 -8.48
N ASN A 293 40.34 -14.43 -7.29
CA ASN A 293 40.72 -15.84 -7.11
C ASN A 293 39.77 -16.76 -7.93
N ALA A 294 40.26 -17.95 -8.32
CA ALA A 294 39.54 -18.90 -9.16
C ALA A 294 38.12 -19.23 -8.69
N ARG A 295 37.90 -19.34 -7.38
CA ARG A 295 36.57 -19.58 -6.78
C ARG A 295 35.57 -18.45 -7.06
N LYS A 296 36.03 -17.20 -7.11
CA LYS A 296 35.17 -16.03 -7.43
C LYS A 296 34.91 -15.93 -8.92
N GLN A 297 35.94 -16.21 -9.76
CA GLN A 297 35.82 -16.25 -11.22
C GLN A 297 34.82 -17.31 -11.70
N ALA A 298 34.74 -18.47 -11.01
CA ALA A 298 33.77 -19.52 -11.32
C ALA A 298 32.30 -19.12 -11.06
N LYS A 299 32.05 -18.17 -10.14
CA LYS A 299 30.67 -17.81 -9.67
C LYS A 299 30.15 -16.48 -10.15
N GLN A 300 31.02 -15.60 -10.66
CA GLN A 300 30.62 -14.25 -11.05
C GLN A 300 31.46 -13.74 -12.21
N ASP A 301 30.79 -13.04 -13.12
CA ASP A 301 31.41 -12.23 -14.15
C ASP A 301 31.49 -10.76 -13.70
N ARG A 302 32.39 -10.01 -14.30
CA ARG A 302 32.55 -8.56 -14.06
C ARG A 302 32.25 -7.83 -15.34
N MET A 303 31.52 -6.74 -15.21
CA MET A 303 31.10 -5.91 -16.32
C MET A 303 31.62 -4.49 -16.11
N ARG A 304 32.11 -3.88 -17.18
CA ARG A 304 32.39 -2.46 -17.24
C ARG A 304 31.28 -1.78 -18.02
N VAL A 305 30.79 -0.65 -17.48
CA VAL A 305 29.80 0.19 -18.13
C VAL A 305 30.45 1.52 -18.44
N ASN A 306 30.47 1.89 -19.72
CA ASN A 306 30.95 3.19 -20.18
C ASN A 306 29.73 4.00 -20.65
N VAL A 307 29.59 5.20 -20.09
CA VAL A 307 28.51 6.13 -20.40
C VAL A 307 29.11 7.37 -21.03
N THR A 308 28.77 7.64 -22.27
CA THR A 308 29.19 8.83 -22.99
C THR A 308 28.08 9.88 -22.87
N ILE A 309 28.43 11.02 -22.32
CA ILE A 309 27.53 12.15 -22.06
C ILE A 309 27.88 13.28 -23.00
N HIS A 310 26.86 13.90 -23.55
CA HIS A 310 26.95 15.21 -24.17
C HIS A 310 26.29 16.21 -23.22
N GLU A 311 27.08 17.07 -22.58
CA GLU A 311 26.55 18.00 -21.58
C GLU A 311 25.78 19.17 -22.19
N GLY A 312 26.21 19.62 -23.37
CA GLY A 312 25.66 20.82 -23.99
C GLY A 312 26.10 22.12 -23.28
N GLN A 313 25.46 23.22 -23.60
CA GLN A 313 25.68 24.52 -22.99
C GLN A 313 24.81 24.68 -21.74
N LYS A 314 25.31 25.39 -20.74
CA LYS A 314 24.56 25.79 -19.54
C LYS A 314 23.69 27.00 -19.86
N PHE A 315 22.40 26.90 -19.55
CA PHE A 315 21.41 27.96 -19.77
C PHE A 315 20.91 28.56 -18.46
N TYR A 316 20.44 29.82 -18.56
CA TYR A 316 19.92 30.61 -17.44
C TYR A 316 18.57 31.21 -17.80
N PHE A 317 17.69 31.38 -16.81
CA PHE A 317 16.45 32.13 -16.98
C PHE A 317 16.76 33.62 -17.15
N ARG A 318 16.33 34.20 -18.27
CA ARG A 318 16.49 35.64 -18.53
C ARG A 318 15.24 36.41 -18.13
N ASN A 319 14.13 36.19 -18.82
CA ASN A 319 12.86 36.82 -18.50
C ASN A 319 11.78 35.75 -18.42
N ILE A 320 10.88 35.89 -17.42
CA ILE A 320 9.71 35.04 -17.30
C ILE A 320 8.49 35.97 -17.34
N THR A 321 7.66 35.80 -18.34
CA THR A 321 6.44 36.60 -18.57
C THR A 321 5.22 35.73 -18.45
N PHE A 322 4.10 36.33 -18.05
CA PHE A 322 2.81 35.67 -17.96
C PHE A 322 1.85 36.31 -18.94
N SER A 323 1.08 35.51 -19.66
CA SER A 323 0.03 35.97 -20.57
C SER A 323 -1.26 35.22 -20.29
N GLY A 324 -2.39 35.93 -20.38
CA GLY A 324 -3.74 35.36 -20.13
C GLY A 324 -4.15 35.29 -18.66
N ASN A 325 -3.34 35.85 -17.73
CA ASN A 325 -3.68 35.94 -16.31
C ASN A 325 -4.51 37.22 -16.04
N THR A 326 -5.78 37.06 -15.68
CA THR A 326 -6.69 38.16 -15.33
C THR A 326 -7.06 38.18 -13.86
N ILE A 327 -7.01 37.06 -13.18
CA ILE A 327 -7.40 36.88 -11.76
C ILE A 327 -6.26 37.25 -10.81
N TYR A 328 -5.05 36.79 -11.11
CA TYR A 328 -3.87 37.09 -10.30
C TYR A 328 -2.86 37.93 -11.08
N SER A 329 -2.27 38.91 -10.42
CA SER A 329 -1.23 39.73 -11.03
C SER A 329 0.02 38.91 -11.35
N SER A 330 0.75 39.31 -12.39
CA SER A 330 2.02 38.67 -12.75
C SER A 330 3.05 38.68 -11.62
N GLU A 331 3.03 39.69 -10.76
CA GLU A 331 3.89 39.75 -9.57
C GLU A 331 3.53 38.65 -8.54
N THR A 332 2.23 38.39 -8.34
CA THR A 332 1.77 37.31 -7.44
C THR A 332 2.18 35.95 -7.99
N LEU A 333 1.99 35.74 -9.29
CA LEU A 333 2.39 34.49 -9.95
C LEU A 333 3.90 34.27 -9.90
N ALA A 334 4.69 35.32 -10.10
CA ALA A 334 6.16 35.25 -10.01
C ALA A 334 6.63 34.87 -8.59
N LYS A 335 5.97 35.38 -7.55
CA LYS A 335 6.25 34.99 -6.15
C LYS A 335 5.95 33.51 -5.89
N HIS A 336 4.88 32.98 -6.49
CA HIS A 336 4.54 31.56 -6.39
C HIS A 336 5.48 30.67 -7.22
N LEU A 337 5.92 31.14 -8.38
CA LEU A 337 6.85 30.43 -9.25
C LEU A 337 8.25 30.27 -8.62
N ARG A 338 8.67 31.22 -7.78
CA ARG A 338 9.95 31.18 -7.03
C ARG A 338 11.18 30.94 -7.91
N ILE A 339 11.20 31.49 -9.11
CA ILE A 339 12.32 31.43 -10.03
C ILE A 339 12.78 32.88 -10.30
N GLU A 340 14.04 33.15 -10.02
CA GLU A 340 14.64 34.46 -10.21
C GLU A 340 15.40 34.54 -11.52
N LYS A 341 15.45 35.74 -12.10
CA LYS A 341 16.27 36.04 -13.28
C LYS A 341 17.74 35.74 -13.01
N GLY A 342 18.42 35.11 -13.97
CA GLY A 342 19.82 34.73 -13.88
C GLY A 342 20.10 33.43 -13.11
N THR A 343 19.06 32.75 -12.61
CA THR A 343 19.24 31.40 -12.05
C THR A 343 19.40 30.37 -13.15
N PRO A 344 20.13 29.26 -12.92
CA PRO A 344 20.26 28.19 -13.91
C PRO A 344 18.89 27.69 -14.38
N TYR A 345 18.77 27.46 -15.68
CA TYR A 345 17.54 26.92 -16.27
C TYR A 345 17.25 25.51 -15.74
N ASN A 346 16.21 25.39 -14.95
CA ASN A 346 15.78 24.12 -14.37
C ASN A 346 14.32 23.85 -14.74
N ARG A 347 14.14 23.01 -15.75
CA ARG A 347 12.82 22.63 -16.25
C ARG A 347 11.98 21.95 -15.20
N THR A 348 12.57 21.04 -14.41
CA THR A 348 11.86 20.30 -13.36
C THR A 348 11.33 21.25 -12.27
N THR A 349 12.13 22.23 -11.85
CA THR A 349 11.69 23.26 -10.89
C THR A 349 10.58 24.12 -11.48
N LEU A 350 10.70 24.53 -12.75
CA LEU A 350 9.69 25.30 -13.45
C LEU A 350 8.35 24.52 -13.50
N GLU A 351 8.37 23.29 -13.96
CA GLU A 351 7.19 22.44 -14.05
C GLU A 351 6.58 22.14 -12.67
N THR A 352 7.42 21.84 -11.67
CA THR A 352 6.97 21.59 -10.28
C THR A 352 6.29 22.81 -9.67
N ASN A 353 6.86 23.98 -9.81
CA ASN A 353 6.30 25.20 -9.25
C ASN A 353 5.12 25.75 -10.06
N LEU A 354 4.99 25.33 -11.29
CA LEU A 354 3.86 25.69 -12.16
C LEU A 354 2.66 24.77 -11.99
N THR A 355 2.88 23.43 -12.02
CA THR A 355 1.80 22.45 -12.16
C THR A 355 1.55 21.60 -10.91
N TYR A 356 2.59 21.14 -10.24
CA TYR A 356 2.43 20.23 -9.10
C TYR A 356 3.57 20.31 -8.11
N ASN A 357 3.31 20.91 -6.98
CA ASN A 357 4.16 20.83 -5.80
C ASN A 357 3.46 20.05 -4.69
N PRO A 358 4.09 19.04 -4.08
CA PRO A 358 3.51 18.28 -2.97
C PRO A 358 3.03 19.13 -1.78
N SER A 359 3.62 20.31 -1.59
CA SER A 359 3.21 21.28 -0.56
C SER A 359 2.04 22.19 -0.97
N GLY A 360 1.48 22.05 -2.19
CA GLY A 360 0.35 22.85 -2.67
C GLY A 360 0.67 24.33 -2.89
N THR A 361 1.93 24.67 -3.07
CA THR A 361 2.38 26.07 -3.24
C THR A 361 2.63 26.46 -4.69
N ASP A 362 2.30 25.59 -5.64
CA ASP A 362 2.39 25.83 -7.08
C ASP A 362 1.27 26.72 -7.61
N ILE A 363 1.49 27.29 -8.80
CA ILE A 363 0.52 28.19 -9.44
C ILE A 363 -0.80 27.48 -9.75
N THR A 364 -0.76 26.23 -10.21
CA THR A 364 -1.97 25.45 -10.50
C THR A 364 -2.80 25.22 -9.23
N SER A 365 -2.17 24.91 -8.11
CA SER A 365 -2.85 24.80 -6.81
C SER A 365 -3.52 26.11 -6.39
N LEU A 366 -2.84 27.25 -6.56
CA LEU A 366 -3.41 28.57 -6.24
C LEU A 366 -4.73 28.83 -6.98
N TYR A 367 -4.81 28.50 -8.26
CA TYR A 367 -6.04 28.62 -9.03
C TYR A 367 -7.08 27.56 -8.69
N MET A 368 -6.67 26.29 -8.59
CA MET A 368 -7.57 25.17 -8.31
C MET A 368 -8.20 25.26 -6.91
N ASP A 369 -7.51 25.82 -5.92
CA ASP A 369 -8.06 26.03 -4.58
C ASP A 369 -9.13 27.14 -4.53
N ASN A 370 -9.17 27.97 -5.55
CA ASN A 370 -10.19 29.00 -5.77
C ASN A 370 -11.21 28.62 -6.86
N GLY A 371 -11.36 27.36 -7.17
CA GLY A 371 -12.42 26.84 -8.05
C GLY A 371 -12.05 26.75 -9.53
N TYR A 372 -10.88 27.20 -9.95
CA TYR A 372 -10.49 27.20 -11.37
C TYR A 372 -9.96 25.82 -11.81
N LEU A 373 -10.85 24.82 -11.82
CA LEU A 373 -10.53 23.44 -12.17
C LEU A 373 -10.00 23.29 -13.59
N PHE A 374 -10.48 24.15 -14.52
CA PHE A 374 -10.10 24.11 -15.92
C PHE A 374 -8.83 24.92 -16.23
N PHE A 375 -8.16 25.40 -15.20
CA PHE A 375 -6.92 26.14 -15.32
C PHE A 375 -5.84 25.31 -16.03
N ARG A 376 -5.13 25.97 -16.94
CA ARG A 376 -3.95 25.42 -17.63
C ARG A 376 -2.89 26.50 -17.73
N ALA A 377 -1.65 26.12 -17.45
CA ALA A 377 -0.49 26.96 -17.66
C ALA A 377 0.55 26.16 -18.45
N THR A 378 0.99 26.73 -19.56
CA THR A 378 1.97 26.10 -20.45
C THR A 378 3.18 27.00 -20.58
N PRO A 379 4.36 26.56 -20.13
CA PRO A 379 5.59 27.32 -20.34
C PRO A 379 6.07 27.17 -21.79
N VAL A 380 6.37 28.28 -22.44
CA VAL A 380 6.85 28.32 -23.84
C VAL A 380 8.17 29.09 -23.84
N GLU A 381 9.20 28.48 -24.42
CA GLU A 381 10.47 29.16 -24.69
C GLU A 381 10.26 30.08 -25.89
N THR A 382 10.34 31.41 -25.66
CA THR A 382 10.09 32.42 -26.69
C THR A 382 11.35 32.89 -27.41
N ALA A 383 12.47 32.92 -26.68
CA ALA A 383 13.77 33.29 -27.27
C ALA A 383 14.91 32.59 -26.52
N VAL A 384 15.94 32.23 -27.27
CA VAL A 384 17.21 31.73 -26.76
C VAL A 384 18.31 32.60 -27.32
N GLU A 385 18.94 33.39 -26.49
CA GLU A 385 20.03 34.29 -26.85
C GLU A 385 21.29 33.96 -26.05
N GLY A 386 22.28 33.42 -26.75
CA GLY A 386 23.51 32.94 -26.11
C GLY A 386 23.24 31.82 -25.10
N ASP A 387 23.44 32.10 -23.83
CA ASP A 387 23.22 31.18 -22.70
C ASP A 387 21.91 31.44 -21.94
N SER A 388 21.04 32.30 -22.48
CA SER A 388 19.89 32.83 -21.76
C SER A 388 18.58 32.50 -22.46
N ILE A 389 17.58 32.09 -21.68
CA ILE A 389 16.26 31.66 -22.18
C ILE A 389 15.17 32.57 -21.64
N ASP A 390 14.30 33.05 -22.55
CA ASP A 390 13.06 33.72 -22.18
C ASP A 390 11.89 32.74 -22.19
N ILE A 391 11.10 32.77 -21.13
CA ILE A 391 9.93 31.91 -20.97
C ILE A 391 8.66 32.77 -20.92
N GLU A 392 7.69 32.44 -21.74
CA GLU A 392 6.33 32.93 -21.61
C GLU A 392 5.44 31.83 -21.04
N ILE A 393 4.82 32.08 -19.89
CA ILE A 393 3.85 31.19 -19.28
C ILE A 393 2.46 31.60 -19.79
N ARG A 394 1.94 30.81 -20.72
CA ARG A 394 0.60 31.00 -21.30
C ARG A 394 -0.43 30.37 -20.41
N ILE A 395 -1.32 31.21 -19.90
CA ILE A 395 -2.35 30.84 -18.93
C ILE A 395 -3.71 30.85 -19.61
N VAL A 396 -4.47 29.80 -19.35
CA VAL A 396 -5.90 29.71 -19.63
C VAL A 396 -6.60 29.46 -18.29
N GLU A 397 -7.24 30.50 -17.75
CA GLU A 397 -7.83 30.45 -16.39
C GLU A 397 -9.09 29.59 -16.34
N GLY A 398 -9.90 29.62 -17.40
CA GLY A 398 -11.17 28.90 -17.46
C GLY A 398 -12.25 29.51 -16.56
N LYS A 399 -13.35 28.79 -16.37
CA LYS A 399 -14.44 29.17 -15.45
C LYS A 399 -14.24 28.50 -14.10
N GLN A 400 -14.77 29.13 -13.06
CA GLN A 400 -14.85 28.48 -11.74
C GLN A 400 -15.82 27.30 -11.79
N ALA A 401 -15.40 26.16 -11.24
CA ALA A 401 -16.20 24.97 -11.11
C ALA A 401 -16.79 24.85 -9.71
N ARG A 402 -18.09 24.47 -9.64
CA ARG A 402 -18.74 24.09 -8.39
C ARG A 402 -18.94 22.59 -8.33
N ILE A 403 -18.84 22.04 -7.13
CA ILE A 403 -19.09 20.62 -6.89
C ILE A 403 -20.60 20.40 -7.02
N ARG A 404 -21.01 19.55 -7.98
CA ARG A 404 -22.40 19.15 -8.18
C ARG A 404 -22.76 17.97 -7.30
N ASN A 405 -22.00 16.88 -7.43
CA ASN A 405 -22.21 15.67 -6.64
C ASN A 405 -20.89 15.16 -6.06
N VAL A 406 -21.01 14.49 -4.91
CA VAL A 406 -19.92 13.72 -4.30
C VAL A 406 -20.45 12.31 -4.07
N THR A 407 -19.77 11.32 -4.63
CA THR A 407 -20.14 9.90 -4.53
C THR A 407 -18.98 9.06 -4.05
N VAL A 408 -19.30 7.92 -3.45
CA VAL A 408 -18.33 6.93 -2.99
C VAL A 408 -18.59 5.62 -3.72
N GLU A 409 -17.54 4.95 -4.16
CA GLU A 409 -17.62 3.68 -4.87
C GLU A 409 -16.61 2.68 -4.28
N GLY A 410 -17.02 1.41 -4.16
CA GLY A 410 -16.15 0.30 -3.76
C GLY A 410 -16.16 -0.05 -2.28
N ASN A 411 -16.86 0.71 -1.43
CA ASN A 411 -17.10 0.34 -0.04
C ASN A 411 -18.15 -0.78 0.05
N THR A 412 -17.75 -1.90 0.59
CA THR A 412 -18.60 -3.10 0.75
C THR A 412 -19.01 -3.34 2.19
N VAL A 413 -18.19 -2.89 3.13
CA VAL A 413 -18.37 -3.05 4.58
C VAL A 413 -18.70 -1.73 5.26
N THR A 414 -17.95 -0.66 4.91
CA THR A 414 -18.10 0.66 5.54
C THR A 414 -19.29 1.39 4.95
N ASN A 415 -20.18 1.90 5.79
CA ASN A 415 -21.36 2.67 5.35
C ASN A 415 -20.94 4.02 4.75
N ASP A 416 -21.64 4.47 3.70
CA ASP A 416 -21.39 5.73 2.98
C ASP A 416 -21.32 6.94 3.91
N TYR A 417 -22.22 7.03 4.89
CA TYR A 417 -22.27 8.18 5.80
C TYR A 417 -20.99 8.31 6.66
N ILE A 418 -20.26 7.21 6.90
CA ILE A 418 -18.97 7.22 7.62
C ILE A 418 -17.91 7.93 6.77
N ILE A 419 -17.94 7.69 5.47
CA ILE A 419 -17.01 8.30 4.51
C ILE A 419 -17.40 9.76 4.30
N MET A 420 -18.66 9.99 3.95
CA MET A 420 -19.18 11.32 3.61
C MET A 420 -19.00 12.37 4.72
N ARG A 421 -19.08 11.97 5.98
CA ARG A 421 -18.89 12.91 7.11
C ARG A 421 -17.45 13.40 7.28
N GLU A 422 -16.47 12.65 6.79
CA GLU A 422 -15.05 13.01 6.84
C GLU A 422 -14.59 13.84 5.63
N LEU A 423 -15.45 13.97 4.61
CA LEU A 423 -15.10 14.73 3.41
C LEU A 423 -15.19 16.23 3.66
N HIS A 424 -14.20 16.95 3.12
CA HIS A 424 -14.17 18.41 3.08
C HIS A 424 -14.76 18.98 1.78
N THR A 425 -15.18 18.12 0.86
CA THR A 425 -15.83 18.46 -0.41
C THR A 425 -17.34 18.26 -0.26
N ARG A 426 -18.14 19.29 -0.51
CA ARG A 426 -19.61 19.22 -0.39
C ARG A 426 -20.27 19.72 -1.66
N PRO A 427 -21.43 19.15 -2.03
CA PRO A 427 -22.22 19.70 -3.13
C PRO A 427 -22.53 21.18 -2.90
N GLY A 428 -22.35 22.01 -3.93
CA GLY A 428 -22.54 23.46 -3.90
C GLY A 428 -21.28 24.28 -3.59
N ASP A 429 -20.25 23.70 -2.96
CA ASP A 429 -18.99 24.39 -2.69
C ASP A 429 -18.21 24.63 -3.99
N LEU A 430 -17.34 25.63 -3.99
CA LEU A 430 -16.33 25.78 -5.03
C LEU A 430 -15.36 24.59 -4.99
N PHE A 431 -14.92 24.15 -6.15
CA PHE A 431 -13.87 23.14 -6.21
C PHE A 431 -12.59 23.65 -5.53
N SER A 432 -11.98 22.82 -4.72
CA SER A 432 -10.67 23.07 -4.11
C SER A 432 -9.85 21.79 -4.15
N ARG A 433 -8.68 21.87 -4.73
CA ARG A 433 -7.72 20.75 -4.76
C ARG A 433 -7.27 20.38 -3.36
N ASP A 434 -6.99 21.37 -2.50
CA ASP A 434 -6.60 21.10 -1.12
C ASP A 434 -7.71 20.38 -0.35
N ALA A 435 -8.98 20.79 -0.54
CA ALA A 435 -10.12 20.11 0.07
C ALA A 435 -10.23 18.65 -0.35
N VAL A 436 -9.98 18.33 -1.63
CA VAL A 436 -9.95 16.95 -2.15
C VAL A 436 -8.81 16.14 -1.53
N LEU A 437 -7.60 16.70 -1.54
CA LEU A 437 -6.42 16.05 -0.96
C LEU A 437 -6.54 15.89 0.57
N ARG A 438 -7.14 16.86 1.24
CA ARG A 438 -7.44 16.78 2.67
C ARG A 438 -8.46 15.69 2.96
N SER A 439 -9.53 15.61 2.18
CA SER A 439 -10.51 14.51 2.29
C SER A 439 -9.85 13.15 2.13
N ARG A 440 -8.97 12.99 1.15
CA ARG A 440 -8.19 11.76 0.98
C ARG A 440 -7.35 11.45 2.22
N ARG A 441 -6.63 12.43 2.79
CA ARG A 441 -5.81 12.24 3.99
C ARG A 441 -6.65 11.83 5.21
N GLU A 442 -7.82 12.44 5.40
CA GLU A 442 -8.74 12.06 6.49
C GLU A 442 -9.22 10.62 6.32
N LEU A 443 -9.59 10.20 5.10
CA LEU A 443 -9.99 8.81 4.82
C LEU A 443 -8.85 7.81 5.05
N VAL A 444 -7.61 8.15 4.67
CA VAL A 444 -6.42 7.33 4.99
C VAL A 444 -6.25 7.20 6.51
N THR A 445 -6.45 8.30 7.25
CA THR A 445 -6.29 8.33 8.71
C THR A 445 -7.32 7.47 9.44
N LEU A 446 -8.52 7.29 8.87
CA LEU A 446 -9.51 6.33 9.41
C LEU A 446 -8.94 4.90 9.46
N GLY A 447 -8.09 4.54 8.51
CA GLY A 447 -7.46 3.23 8.44
C GLY A 447 -8.41 2.11 7.99
N TYR A 448 -9.59 2.41 7.44
CA TYR A 448 -10.57 1.41 7.00
C TYR A 448 -10.37 0.95 5.56
N PHE A 449 -9.55 1.68 4.80
CA PHE A 449 -9.36 1.47 3.37
C PHE A 449 -7.91 1.18 3.03
N GLU A 450 -7.68 0.52 1.91
CA GLU A 450 -6.35 0.40 1.31
C GLU A 450 -5.91 1.76 0.76
N GLU A 451 -4.75 2.24 1.18
CA GLU A 451 -4.27 3.58 0.83
C GLU A 451 -4.09 3.75 -0.68
N GLU A 452 -3.65 2.69 -1.37
CA GLU A 452 -3.44 2.68 -2.81
C GLU A 452 -4.74 2.77 -3.61
N SER A 453 -5.85 2.28 -3.06
CA SER A 453 -7.18 2.33 -3.68
C SER A 453 -7.91 3.66 -3.47
N LEU A 454 -7.45 4.48 -2.52
CA LEU A 454 -8.05 5.79 -2.22
C LEU A 454 -7.71 6.82 -3.30
N ILE A 455 -8.48 6.79 -4.38
CA ILE A 455 -8.30 7.67 -5.55
C ILE A 455 -9.52 8.58 -5.67
N PRO A 456 -9.39 9.88 -5.35
CA PRO A 456 -10.42 10.86 -5.70
C PRO A 456 -10.37 11.15 -7.20
N GLU A 457 -11.48 10.96 -7.89
CA GLU A 457 -11.64 11.24 -9.32
C GLU A 457 -12.59 12.42 -9.53
N PRO A 458 -12.08 13.64 -9.76
CA PRO A 458 -12.90 14.74 -10.24
C PRO A 458 -13.32 14.46 -11.71
N LYS A 459 -14.62 14.48 -11.96
CA LYS A 459 -15.21 14.36 -13.31
C LYS A 459 -15.77 15.74 -13.72
N PRO A 460 -14.97 16.57 -14.38
CA PRO A 460 -15.38 17.92 -14.75
C PRO A 460 -16.42 17.90 -15.88
N ASN A 461 -17.39 18.79 -15.80
CA ASN A 461 -18.31 19.12 -16.89
C ASN A 461 -18.05 20.56 -17.34
N PRO A 462 -17.31 20.76 -18.47
CA PRO A 462 -16.96 22.08 -18.94
C PRO A 462 -18.16 22.90 -19.43
N GLU A 463 -19.26 22.25 -19.83
CA GLU A 463 -20.43 22.92 -20.40
C GLU A 463 -21.16 23.77 -19.37
N ASP A 464 -21.41 23.20 -18.20
CA ASP A 464 -22.16 23.86 -17.10
C ASP A 464 -21.25 24.41 -15.97
N GLY A 465 -19.93 24.19 -16.06
CA GLY A 465 -18.96 24.64 -15.06
C GLY A 465 -19.09 23.90 -13.73
N THR A 466 -19.53 22.65 -13.75
CA THR A 466 -19.64 21.81 -12.56
C THR A 466 -18.62 20.67 -12.56
N VAL A 467 -18.46 20.05 -11.40
CA VAL A 467 -17.63 18.86 -11.24
C VAL A 467 -18.31 17.85 -10.32
N ASP A 468 -18.32 16.60 -10.73
CA ASP A 468 -18.68 15.49 -9.86
C ASP A 468 -17.39 14.89 -9.29
N ILE A 469 -17.37 14.56 -7.99
CA ILE A 469 -16.19 13.95 -7.35
C ILE A 469 -16.57 12.55 -6.92
N VAL A 470 -15.85 11.56 -7.44
CA VAL A 470 -16.00 10.16 -7.07
C VAL A 470 -14.82 9.76 -6.20
N TYR A 471 -15.07 9.32 -4.98
CA TYR A 471 -14.05 8.73 -4.11
C TYR A 471 -14.10 7.21 -4.26
N LYS A 472 -13.11 6.64 -4.95
CA LYS A 472 -12.95 5.20 -5.04
C LYS A 472 -12.21 4.70 -3.82
N VAL A 473 -12.75 3.68 -3.18
CA VAL A 473 -12.19 3.07 -1.96
C VAL A 473 -12.26 1.56 -2.06
N THR A 474 -11.40 0.87 -1.32
CA THR A 474 -11.48 -0.58 -1.13
C THR A 474 -11.37 -0.84 0.37
N ASP A 475 -12.39 -1.46 0.95
CA ASP A 475 -12.37 -1.81 2.38
C ASP A 475 -11.25 -2.82 2.66
N LYS A 476 -10.54 -2.63 3.77
CA LYS A 476 -9.58 -3.60 4.30
C LYS A 476 -10.01 -4.10 5.67
N SER A 477 -9.61 -5.32 6.00
CA SER A 477 -9.80 -5.83 7.35
C SER A 477 -8.95 -5.03 8.34
N THR A 478 -9.60 -4.35 9.28
CA THR A 478 -8.95 -3.50 10.28
C THR A 478 -9.04 -4.08 11.68
N SER A 479 -9.79 -5.17 11.83
CA SER A 479 -9.92 -5.88 13.10
C SER A 479 -8.72 -6.77 13.34
N GLN A 480 -8.13 -6.66 14.51
CA GLN A 480 -6.93 -7.40 14.89
C GLN A 480 -7.18 -8.21 16.16
N ILE A 481 -6.82 -9.48 16.10
CA ILE A 481 -6.69 -10.34 17.26
C ILE A 481 -5.21 -10.69 17.38
N SER A 482 -4.59 -10.28 18.47
CA SER A 482 -3.22 -10.66 18.75
C SER A 482 -3.16 -11.47 20.03
N MET A 483 -2.47 -12.60 19.97
CA MET A 483 -2.18 -13.44 21.11
C MET A 483 -0.67 -13.59 21.22
N SER A 484 -0.12 -13.32 22.38
CA SER A 484 1.28 -13.54 22.67
C SER A 484 1.43 -14.36 23.94
N GLY A 485 2.39 -15.26 23.90
CA GLY A 485 2.75 -16.09 25.04
C GLY A 485 4.26 -16.08 25.22
N GLY A 486 4.69 -16.12 26.48
CA GLY A 486 6.10 -16.16 26.83
C GLY A 486 6.31 -16.86 28.15
N TYR A 487 7.54 -17.31 28.40
CA TYR A 487 7.93 -17.90 29.67
C TYR A 487 9.16 -17.17 30.19
N ALA A 488 9.03 -16.50 31.30
CA ALA A 488 10.10 -15.75 31.93
C ALA A 488 10.00 -15.84 33.46
N ALA A 489 11.13 -15.92 34.14
CA ALA A 489 11.22 -15.99 35.59
C ALA A 489 10.29 -17.07 36.20
N GLN A 490 10.24 -18.25 35.57
CA GLN A 490 9.40 -19.41 35.96
C GLN A 490 7.89 -19.16 35.84
N ARG A 491 7.46 -18.17 35.11
CA ARG A 491 6.07 -17.74 34.96
C ARG A 491 5.65 -17.74 33.48
N LEU A 492 4.40 -18.09 33.24
CA LEU A 492 3.78 -17.99 31.91
C LEU A 492 3.16 -16.60 31.75
N LEU A 493 3.60 -15.88 30.76
CA LEU A 493 2.98 -14.63 30.28
C LEU A 493 2.00 -14.97 29.19
N LEU A 494 0.76 -14.56 29.33
CA LEU A 494 -0.29 -14.63 28.30
C LEU A 494 -0.86 -13.23 28.10
N GLN A 495 -0.93 -12.79 26.88
CA GLN A 495 -1.55 -11.54 26.51
C GLN A 495 -2.46 -11.77 25.31
N MET A 496 -3.70 -11.32 25.41
CA MET A 496 -4.66 -11.31 24.32
C MET A 496 -5.16 -9.88 24.15
N ASN A 497 -5.09 -9.39 22.91
CA ASN A 497 -5.63 -8.10 22.53
C ASN A 497 -6.59 -8.30 21.35
N LEU A 498 -7.85 -7.94 21.54
CA LEU A 498 -8.87 -7.83 20.50
C LEU A 498 -9.10 -6.34 20.25
N GLN A 499 -8.85 -5.91 19.04
CA GLN A 499 -9.13 -4.54 18.60
C GLN A 499 -10.00 -4.59 17.35
N LEU A 500 -11.25 -4.18 17.50
CA LEU A 500 -12.21 -4.04 16.42
C LEU A 500 -12.30 -2.56 16.07
N THR A 501 -11.86 -2.21 14.87
CA THR A 501 -12.04 -0.90 14.27
C THR A 501 -13.13 -1.00 13.21
N ASN A 502 -13.85 0.06 12.95
CA ASN A 502 -15.03 0.05 12.10
C ASN A 502 -16.17 -0.87 12.63
N PHE A 503 -16.25 -1.04 13.95
CA PHE A 503 -17.26 -1.86 14.61
C PHE A 503 -18.66 -1.22 14.49
N SER A 504 -19.72 -2.04 14.53
CA SER A 504 -21.11 -1.62 14.55
C SER A 504 -21.86 -2.26 15.70
N ILE A 505 -22.15 -1.48 16.73
CA ILE A 505 -22.97 -1.96 17.87
C ILE A 505 -24.40 -2.27 17.42
N ARG A 506 -24.91 -1.55 16.42
CA ARG A 506 -26.24 -1.73 15.85
C ARG A 506 -26.40 -3.12 15.22
N ASN A 507 -25.36 -3.63 14.61
CA ASN A 507 -25.35 -4.89 13.87
C ASN A 507 -24.99 -6.10 14.74
N ILE A 508 -24.80 -5.95 16.06
CA ILE A 508 -24.47 -7.09 16.96
C ILE A 508 -25.54 -8.21 16.86
N PHE A 509 -26.82 -7.82 16.82
CA PHE A 509 -27.93 -8.77 16.75
C PHE A 509 -28.39 -9.12 15.33
N ASN A 510 -27.65 -8.69 14.30
CA ASN A 510 -27.93 -8.95 12.91
C ASN A 510 -26.81 -9.80 12.27
N PRO A 511 -26.87 -11.14 12.34
CA PRO A 511 -25.80 -12.01 11.83
C PRO A 511 -25.55 -11.88 10.33
N SER A 512 -26.52 -11.43 9.53
CA SER A 512 -26.38 -11.23 8.08
C SER A 512 -25.42 -10.06 7.75
N ALA A 513 -25.19 -9.15 8.69
CA ALA A 513 -24.27 -8.02 8.56
C ALA A 513 -22.85 -8.32 9.10
N TRP A 514 -22.58 -9.57 9.46
CA TRP A 514 -21.27 -9.97 9.99
C TRP A 514 -20.32 -10.40 8.86
N THR A 515 -19.18 -9.71 8.71
CA THR A 515 -18.15 -9.96 7.70
C THR A 515 -16.72 -9.94 8.26
N PRO A 516 -16.24 -10.87 9.05
CA PRO A 516 -16.88 -11.87 9.93
C PRO A 516 -17.41 -11.29 11.25
N ILE A 517 -17.27 -10.01 11.50
CA ILE A 517 -17.63 -9.27 12.72
C ILE A 517 -18.60 -8.17 12.34
N PRO A 518 -19.54 -7.77 13.23
CA PRO A 518 -20.43 -6.64 12.93
C PRO A 518 -19.62 -5.35 12.72
N ALA A 519 -19.60 -4.86 11.50
CA ALA A 519 -18.80 -3.72 11.08
C ALA A 519 -19.61 -2.70 10.28
N GLY A 520 -19.01 -1.54 9.95
CA GLY A 520 -19.54 -0.55 9.04
C GLY A 520 -19.90 0.80 9.64
N ASP A 521 -19.99 0.94 10.98
CA ASP A 521 -20.40 2.18 11.65
C ASP A 521 -19.22 3.02 12.18
N GLY A 522 -17.97 2.58 11.95
CA GLY A 522 -16.78 3.33 12.33
C GLY A 522 -16.52 3.40 13.84
N GLN A 523 -17.22 2.60 14.64
CA GLN A 523 -17.00 2.51 16.08
C GLN A 523 -15.76 1.67 16.39
N LYS A 524 -15.21 1.84 17.60
CA LYS A 524 -14.04 1.08 18.05
C LYS A 524 -14.39 0.29 19.31
N LEU A 525 -14.08 -1.00 19.31
CA LEU A 525 -14.19 -1.87 20.48
C LEU A 525 -12.83 -2.50 20.73
N GLY A 526 -12.35 -2.35 21.97
CA GLY A 526 -11.09 -2.93 22.42
C GLY A 526 -11.30 -3.83 23.64
N ILE A 527 -10.68 -5.00 23.66
CA ILE A 527 -10.63 -5.90 24.82
C ILE A 527 -9.18 -6.36 24.98
N ASN A 528 -8.62 -6.12 26.18
CA ASN A 528 -7.28 -6.58 26.52
C ASN A 528 -7.34 -7.50 27.72
N VAL A 529 -6.68 -8.63 27.63
CA VAL A 529 -6.47 -9.57 28.73
C VAL A 529 -4.98 -9.80 28.87
N THR A 530 -4.46 -9.63 30.08
CA THR A 530 -3.06 -9.92 30.41
C THR A 530 -3.02 -10.78 31.66
N ALA A 531 -2.28 -11.88 31.59
CA ALA A 531 -2.03 -12.75 32.74
C ALA A 531 -0.52 -13.04 32.81
N TYR A 532 0.06 -12.89 34.01
CA TYR A 532 1.45 -13.22 34.29
C TYR A 532 1.53 -14.13 35.49
N GLY A 533 1.40 -15.42 35.25
CA GLY A 533 1.26 -16.44 36.30
C GLY A 533 0.11 -16.13 37.23
N LYS A 534 0.38 -16.17 38.55
CA LYS A 534 -0.54 -15.77 39.63
C LYS A 534 -0.27 -14.33 40.11
N ASP A 535 0.72 -13.64 39.53
CA ASP A 535 1.15 -12.34 40.06
C ASP A 535 0.41 -11.17 39.42
N CYS A 536 -0.08 -11.32 38.18
CA CYS A 536 -0.83 -10.27 37.54
C CYS A 536 -1.94 -10.86 36.68
N PHE A 537 -3.13 -10.34 36.86
CA PHE A 537 -4.25 -10.53 35.95
C PHE A 537 -4.86 -9.15 35.65
N SER A 538 -5.08 -8.84 34.40
CA SER A 538 -5.71 -7.60 33.99
C SER A 538 -6.68 -7.85 32.83
N LEU A 539 -7.88 -7.30 32.95
CA LEU A 539 -8.92 -7.30 31.94
C LEU A 539 -9.37 -5.84 31.71
N SER A 540 -9.36 -5.38 30.48
CA SER A 540 -9.91 -4.08 30.12
C SER A 540 -10.77 -4.15 28.89
N GLY A 541 -11.87 -3.39 28.90
CA GLY A 541 -12.77 -3.20 27.78
C GLY A 541 -12.95 -1.71 27.48
N SER A 542 -12.98 -1.34 26.22
CA SER A 542 -13.23 0.04 25.78
C SER A 542 -14.11 0.06 24.56
N PHE A 543 -15.00 1.03 24.51
CA PHE A 543 -15.87 1.33 23.37
C PHE A 543 -15.79 2.81 23.05
N THR A 544 -15.66 3.15 21.76
CA THR A 544 -15.61 4.54 21.30
C THR A 544 -16.52 4.74 20.09
N GLU A 545 -17.45 5.69 20.23
CA GLU A 545 -18.22 6.27 19.14
C GLU A 545 -17.53 7.59 18.72
N PRO A 546 -16.87 7.67 17.54
CA PRO A 546 -16.13 8.87 17.16
C PRO A 546 -17.01 10.04 16.69
N TRP A 547 -18.27 9.79 16.33
CA TRP A 547 -19.21 10.80 15.86
C TRP A 547 -20.57 10.68 16.56
N LEU A 548 -20.59 10.98 17.84
CA LEU A 548 -21.81 10.93 18.64
C LEU A 548 -22.91 11.81 18.03
N GLY A 549 -24.03 11.18 17.68
CA GLY A 549 -25.14 11.85 16.99
C GLY A 549 -24.94 12.08 15.49
N GLY A 550 -23.82 11.65 14.89
CA GLY A 550 -23.59 11.58 13.42
C GLY A 550 -23.40 12.91 12.69
N LYS A 551 -23.62 14.06 13.35
CA LYS A 551 -23.62 15.39 12.69
C LYS A 551 -22.37 16.24 12.96
N ARG A 552 -21.65 15.95 14.02
CA ARG A 552 -20.48 16.72 14.45
C ARG A 552 -19.36 15.78 14.89
N ALA A 553 -18.12 16.19 14.70
CA ALA A 553 -16.94 15.45 15.18
C ALA A 553 -16.85 15.53 16.72
N GLN A 554 -17.71 14.77 17.40
CA GLN A 554 -17.81 14.65 18.86
C GLN A 554 -17.71 13.18 19.21
N SER A 555 -16.70 12.78 19.98
CA SER A 555 -16.49 11.39 20.37
C SER A 555 -17.01 11.12 21.78
N LEU A 556 -17.58 9.94 21.96
CA LEU A 556 -17.89 9.36 23.27
C LEU A 556 -17.08 8.09 23.44
N SER A 557 -16.29 8.01 24.49
CA SER A 557 -15.57 6.80 24.86
C SER A 557 -15.96 6.34 26.26
N VAL A 558 -16.16 5.05 26.40
CA VAL A 558 -16.42 4.40 27.69
C VAL A 558 -15.40 3.29 27.85
N TYR A 559 -14.83 3.18 29.03
CA TYR A 559 -13.94 2.07 29.35
C TYR A 559 -14.21 1.52 30.75
N VAL A 560 -13.90 0.23 30.89
CA VAL A 560 -13.91 -0.48 32.18
C VAL A 560 -12.63 -1.32 32.26
N ASN A 561 -12.06 -1.41 33.46
CA ASN A 561 -10.89 -2.23 33.67
C ASN A 561 -10.90 -2.85 35.07
N GLY A 562 -10.38 -4.06 35.16
CA GLY A 562 -10.08 -4.74 36.42
C GLY A 562 -8.68 -5.32 36.34
N SER A 563 -7.87 -5.10 37.37
CA SER A 563 -6.54 -5.68 37.46
C SER A 563 -6.25 -6.12 38.90
N ASN A 564 -5.50 -7.19 39.01
CA ASN A 564 -4.97 -7.68 40.26
C ASN A 564 -3.47 -7.91 40.13
N TYR A 565 -2.70 -7.34 41.01
CA TYR A 565 -1.25 -7.51 41.13
C TYR A 565 -0.93 -8.15 42.46
N SER A 566 -0.14 -9.22 42.51
CA SER A 566 0.21 -9.91 43.72
C SER A 566 1.59 -10.58 43.62
N ASN A 567 2.09 -11.10 44.69
CA ASN A 567 3.22 -12.04 44.72
C ASN A 567 2.77 -13.50 44.90
N GLY A 568 1.55 -13.81 44.51
CA GLY A 568 0.86 -15.08 44.73
C GLY A 568 1.52 -16.32 44.11
N PHE A 569 2.45 -16.12 43.17
CA PHE A 569 3.29 -17.19 42.64
C PHE A 569 4.34 -17.63 43.64
N THR A 570 4.95 -16.70 44.37
CA THR A 570 6.02 -16.98 45.34
C THR A 570 5.44 -17.30 46.71
N TYR A 571 4.42 -16.57 47.14
CA TYR A 571 3.80 -16.69 48.46
C TYR A 571 2.28 -16.85 48.32
N SER A 572 1.79 -18.07 48.56
CA SER A 572 0.33 -18.30 48.60
C SER A 572 -0.26 -17.65 49.84
N LYS A 573 -1.38 -16.98 49.75
CA LYS A 573 -2.10 -16.33 50.85
C LYS A 573 -2.42 -17.29 51.95
N ASP A 574 -2.83 -18.53 51.62
CA ASP A 574 -3.20 -19.57 52.63
C ASP A 574 -2.01 -20.08 53.42
N LYS A 575 -0.80 -20.12 52.78
CA LYS A 575 0.39 -20.71 53.40
C LYS A 575 1.30 -19.68 54.06
N TYR A 576 1.34 -18.49 53.54
CA TYR A 576 2.22 -17.39 53.96
C TYR A 576 1.45 -16.06 54.01
N PRO A 577 0.42 -15.90 54.86
CA PRO A 577 -0.41 -14.70 54.90
C PRO A 577 0.40 -13.42 55.15
N ASP A 578 1.41 -13.47 56.00
CA ASP A 578 2.25 -12.32 56.34
C ASP A 578 3.21 -11.87 55.25
N LYS A 579 3.49 -12.75 54.25
CA LYS A 579 4.37 -12.46 53.11
C LYS A 579 3.61 -12.21 51.82
N TYR A 580 2.35 -12.60 51.80
CA TYR A 580 1.47 -12.34 50.65
C TYR A 580 1.09 -10.86 50.60
N TYR A 581 1.12 -10.29 49.42
CA TYR A 581 0.55 -8.98 49.19
C TYR A 581 -0.23 -8.94 47.87
N SER A 582 -1.24 -8.07 47.79
CA SER A 582 -1.96 -7.83 46.57
C SER A 582 -2.50 -6.40 46.46
N LEU A 583 -2.64 -5.96 45.22
CA LEU A 583 -3.30 -4.73 44.84
C LEU A 583 -4.33 -5.04 43.75
N SER A 584 -5.60 -4.88 44.07
CA SER A 584 -6.69 -4.97 43.09
C SER A 584 -7.16 -3.56 42.71
N ILE A 585 -7.37 -3.34 41.43
CA ILE A 585 -7.85 -2.08 40.89
C ILE A 585 -9.06 -2.36 40.01
N LEU A 586 -10.20 -1.80 40.38
CA LEU A 586 -11.41 -1.77 39.53
C LEU A 586 -11.65 -0.36 39.10
N GLY A 587 -11.81 -0.15 37.78
CA GLY A 587 -11.94 1.19 37.24
C GLY A 587 -12.88 1.29 36.06
N GLY A 588 -13.32 2.49 35.80
CA GLY A 588 -14.09 2.81 34.60
C GLY A 588 -14.17 4.32 34.41
N GLY A 589 -14.51 4.72 33.20
CA GLY A 589 -14.63 6.13 32.92
C GLY A 589 -15.38 6.39 31.62
N VAL A 590 -15.84 7.63 31.52
CA VAL A 590 -16.52 8.16 30.35
C VAL A 590 -15.79 9.41 29.89
N SER A 591 -15.51 9.50 28.60
CA SER A 591 -14.82 10.63 27.99
C SER A 591 -15.66 11.17 26.84
N PHE A 592 -15.79 12.49 26.80
CA PHE A 592 -16.44 13.23 25.73
C PHE A 592 -15.42 14.14 25.07
N GLY A 593 -15.17 13.92 23.77
CA GLY A 593 -14.22 14.65 22.96
C GLY A 593 -14.90 15.52 21.89
N LYS A 594 -14.32 16.68 21.60
CA LYS A 594 -14.79 17.59 20.56
C LYS A 594 -13.61 18.20 19.80
N ARG A 595 -13.67 18.17 18.46
CA ARG A 595 -12.74 18.94 17.61
C ARG A 595 -13.18 20.40 17.64
N LEU A 596 -12.24 21.31 17.92
CA LEU A 596 -12.48 22.74 17.96
C LEU A 596 -12.26 23.32 16.54
N LYS A 597 -12.89 24.43 16.25
CA LYS A 597 -12.72 25.17 14.99
C LYS A 597 -11.82 26.39 15.14
N TRP A 598 -11.59 26.81 16.36
CA TRP A 598 -10.78 27.97 16.71
C TRP A 598 -9.78 27.57 17.81
N PRO A 599 -8.52 28.02 17.77
CA PRO A 599 -7.88 28.90 16.78
C PRO A 599 -7.62 28.25 15.41
N ASP A 600 -7.50 26.93 15.33
CA ASP A 600 -7.47 26.12 14.12
C ASP A 600 -8.20 24.80 14.34
N ASP A 601 -8.40 24.00 13.30
CA ASP A 601 -9.14 22.75 13.36
C ASP A 601 -8.27 21.52 13.76
N TYR A 602 -7.03 21.74 14.17
CA TYR A 602 -6.16 20.73 14.75
C TYR A 602 -6.35 20.56 16.25
N PHE A 603 -7.11 21.47 16.90
CA PHE A 603 -7.38 21.38 18.33
C PHE A 603 -8.50 20.41 18.68
N THR A 604 -8.26 19.63 19.73
CA THR A 604 -9.26 18.73 20.35
C THR A 604 -9.37 19.04 21.83
N LEU A 605 -10.60 19.07 22.34
CA LEU A 605 -10.90 19.22 23.76
C LEU A 605 -11.61 17.96 24.24
N VAL A 606 -11.09 17.32 25.28
CA VAL A 606 -11.66 16.10 25.86
C VAL A 606 -11.96 16.33 27.34
N HIS A 607 -13.14 15.98 27.75
CA HIS A 607 -13.61 15.94 29.13
C HIS A 607 -13.79 14.49 29.54
N SER A 608 -13.19 14.07 30.66
CA SER A 608 -13.30 12.72 31.15
C SER A 608 -13.65 12.69 32.64
N VAL A 609 -14.54 11.77 33.01
CA VAL A 609 -14.81 11.41 34.41
C VAL A 609 -14.36 9.97 34.58
N ASN A 610 -13.45 9.76 35.52
CA ASN A 610 -12.83 8.46 35.79
C ASN A 610 -13.06 8.09 37.25
N PHE A 611 -13.45 6.84 37.49
CA PHE A 611 -13.56 6.27 38.80
C PHE A 611 -12.66 5.08 38.90
N ARG A 612 -11.88 4.96 40.01
CA ARG A 612 -11.05 3.80 40.35
C ARG A 612 -11.25 3.44 41.81
N HIS A 613 -11.37 2.17 42.03
CA HIS A 613 -11.41 1.57 43.38
C HIS A 613 -10.19 0.69 43.56
N TYR A 614 -9.38 1.01 44.55
CA TYR A 614 -8.17 0.29 44.94
C TYR A 614 -8.44 -0.55 46.19
N ILE A 615 -8.00 -1.81 46.19
CA ILE A 615 -8.05 -2.71 47.32
C ILE A 615 -6.63 -3.20 47.55
N LEU A 616 -6.09 -2.91 48.73
CA LEU A 616 -4.75 -3.28 49.16
C LEU A 616 -4.83 -4.35 50.24
N ASP A 617 -3.96 -5.34 50.14
CA ASP A 617 -3.77 -6.41 51.11
C ASP A 617 -2.25 -6.56 51.31
N ASN A 618 -1.71 -6.06 52.43
CA ASN A 618 -0.31 -6.03 52.76
C ASN A 618 0.62 -5.48 51.62
N TYR A 619 0.14 -4.48 50.86
CA TYR A 619 0.83 -3.97 49.69
C TYR A 619 1.73 -2.77 50.02
N THR A 620 3.00 -3.02 50.33
CA THR A 620 3.97 -2.03 50.80
C THR A 620 4.69 -1.26 49.69
N LEU A 621 4.52 -1.66 48.45
CA LEU A 621 5.29 -1.11 47.33
C LEU A 621 4.86 0.30 46.92
N LEU A 622 3.66 0.79 47.28
CA LEU A 622 3.19 2.13 47.01
C LEU A 622 3.60 3.13 48.08
N ASP A 623 3.25 2.83 49.31
CA ASP A 623 3.53 3.66 50.48
C ASP A 623 3.53 2.77 51.72
N ALA A 624 4.58 2.83 52.52
CA ALA A 624 4.71 2.02 53.72
C ALA A 624 3.71 2.39 54.81
N SER A 625 3.09 3.55 54.75
CA SER A 625 2.06 4.00 55.69
C SER A 625 0.62 3.57 55.33
N PHE A 626 0.41 3.11 54.09
CA PHE A 626 -0.91 2.64 53.60
C PHE A 626 -0.77 1.33 52.85
N THR A 627 -0.77 0.22 53.60
CA THR A 627 -0.53 -1.12 53.07
C THR A 627 -1.79 -1.96 52.96
N ASP A 628 -2.82 -1.61 53.71
CA ASP A 628 -4.05 -2.36 53.81
C ASP A 628 -5.28 -1.44 53.75
N GLY A 629 -6.34 -1.96 53.15
CA GLY A 629 -7.59 -1.22 53.01
C GLY A 629 -8.04 -0.92 51.58
N HIS A 630 -8.84 0.10 51.42
CA HIS A 630 -9.35 0.49 50.10
C HIS A 630 -9.30 1.99 49.92
N ALA A 631 -9.12 2.41 48.68
CA ALA A 631 -9.14 3.83 48.27
C ALA A 631 -10.03 4.03 47.04
N ASN A 632 -10.73 5.15 47.02
CA ASN A 632 -11.56 5.56 45.89
C ASN A 632 -10.97 6.81 45.23
N ASP A 633 -10.87 6.79 43.92
CA ASP A 633 -10.39 7.89 43.10
C ASP A 633 -11.49 8.29 42.11
N LEU A 634 -12.10 9.42 42.32
CA LEU A 634 -13.02 10.02 41.37
C LEU A 634 -12.39 11.29 40.81
N ALA A 635 -11.97 11.23 39.56
CA ALA A 635 -11.23 12.32 38.94
C ALA A 635 -11.94 12.86 37.70
N TYR A 636 -11.98 14.18 37.60
CA TYR A 636 -12.37 14.90 36.40
C TYR A 636 -11.12 15.37 35.67
N THR A 637 -11.02 15.07 34.40
CA THR A 637 -9.87 15.39 33.56
C THR A 637 -10.31 16.23 32.36
N VAL A 638 -9.57 17.29 32.10
CA VAL A 638 -9.71 18.09 30.88
C VAL A 638 -8.41 18.01 30.10
N THR A 639 -8.50 17.57 28.84
CA THR A 639 -7.34 17.46 27.97
C THR A 639 -7.54 18.36 26.74
N LEU A 640 -6.62 19.30 26.53
CA LEU A 640 -6.50 20.10 25.33
C LEU A 640 -5.33 19.59 24.52
N GLY A 641 -5.61 19.05 23.35
CA GLY A 641 -4.60 18.55 22.41
C GLY A 641 -4.60 19.33 21.10
N ARG A 642 -3.42 19.55 20.53
CA ARG A 642 -3.25 20.02 19.16
C ARG A 642 -2.28 19.09 18.44
N ASN A 643 -2.68 18.59 17.29
CA ASN A 643 -1.83 17.72 16.47
C ASN A 643 -1.86 18.16 15.01
N SER A 644 -0.73 18.65 14.51
CA SER A 644 -0.54 19.12 13.14
C SER A 644 0.51 18.29 12.37
N PHE A 645 0.71 17.05 12.75
CA PHE A 645 1.63 16.15 12.05
C PHE A 645 1.19 15.90 10.61
N ASP A 646 2.14 15.93 9.67
CA ASP A 646 1.93 15.68 8.25
C ASP A 646 1.67 14.20 7.92
N SER A 647 2.18 13.29 8.75
CA SER A 647 2.00 11.83 8.59
C SER A 647 1.97 11.14 9.95
N PRO A 648 1.10 10.13 10.16
CA PRO A 648 1.02 9.40 11.42
C PRO A 648 2.22 8.47 11.67
N ILE A 649 2.89 7.95 10.63
CA ILE A 649 3.96 6.95 10.78
C ILE A 649 5.33 7.58 10.58
N TYR A 650 5.55 8.28 9.47
CA TYR A 650 6.83 8.91 9.11
C TYR A 650 6.68 10.43 9.09
N THR A 651 6.46 11.00 10.27
CA THR A 651 6.28 12.45 10.43
C THR A 651 7.55 13.20 10.05
N ARG A 652 7.46 14.13 9.12
CA ARG A 652 8.56 14.99 8.69
C ARG A 652 8.45 16.39 9.22
N SER A 653 7.23 16.88 9.43
CA SER A 653 6.94 18.23 9.90
C SER A 653 5.70 18.27 10.78
N GLY A 654 5.57 19.33 11.55
CA GLY A 654 4.43 19.56 12.42
C GLY A 654 4.75 19.39 13.90
N SER A 655 3.72 19.60 14.72
CA SER A 655 3.84 19.54 16.17
C SER A 655 2.62 18.88 16.82
N GLU A 656 2.86 18.21 17.93
CA GLU A 656 1.84 17.77 18.87
C GLU A 656 2.07 18.46 20.22
N ILE A 657 1.05 19.06 20.79
CA ILE A 657 1.06 19.61 22.15
C ILE A 657 -0.19 19.11 22.85
N VAL A 658 -0.04 18.54 24.04
CA VAL A 658 -1.14 18.08 24.88
C VAL A 658 -0.96 18.64 26.27
N ILE A 659 -2.01 19.31 26.76
CA ILE A 659 -2.12 19.83 28.13
C ILE A 659 -3.29 19.11 28.78
N GLU A 660 -3.03 18.49 29.90
CA GLU A 660 -4.01 17.74 30.66
C GLU A 660 -4.07 18.25 32.10
N GLY A 661 -5.23 18.70 32.51
CA GLY A 661 -5.52 19.03 33.90
C GLY A 661 -6.46 18.00 34.50
N GLN A 662 -6.09 17.43 35.63
CA GLN A 662 -6.89 16.45 36.38
C GLN A 662 -7.11 16.96 37.80
N ILE A 663 -8.34 16.83 38.28
CA ILE A 663 -8.76 17.28 39.60
C ILE A 663 -9.70 16.25 40.21
N THR A 664 -9.51 15.98 41.48
CA THR A 664 -10.48 15.21 42.32
C THR A 664 -11.25 16.17 43.20
N PRO A 665 -12.48 15.82 43.66
CA PRO A 665 -13.19 16.63 44.63
C PRO A 665 -12.36 16.79 45.92
N PRO A 666 -12.31 17.99 46.53
CA PRO A 666 -11.59 18.23 47.76
C PRO A 666 -12.40 17.76 48.99
N TYR A 667 -12.54 16.44 49.16
CA TYR A 667 -13.37 15.82 50.19
C TYR A 667 -13.00 16.24 51.62
N SER A 668 -11.70 16.49 51.85
CA SER A 668 -11.23 16.91 53.19
C SER A 668 -11.74 18.29 53.55
N LEU A 669 -11.79 19.21 52.59
CA LEU A 669 -12.30 20.57 52.83
C LEU A 669 -13.82 20.58 53.05
N LEU A 670 -14.51 19.59 52.51
CA LEU A 670 -15.97 19.47 52.62
C LEU A 670 -16.43 18.70 53.87
N SER A 671 -15.56 17.84 54.42
CA SER A 671 -15.95 16.94 55.51
C SER A 671 -15.80 17.53 56.94
N GLY A 672 -15.03 18.60 57.08
CA GLY A 672 -14.75 19.22 58.38
C GLY A 672 -13.99 18.33 59.38
N LYS A 673 -13.42 17.20 58.91
CA LYS A 673 -12.62 16.27 59.73
C LYS A 673 -11.18 16.75 59.82
N ASP A 674 -10.57 16.51 61.00
CA ASP A 674 -9.13 16.66 61.21
C ASP A 674 -8.40 15.42 60.72
N PHE A 675 -7.63 15.52 59.63
CA PHE A 675 -6.93 14.40 59.02
C PHE A 675 -5.51 14.18 59.58
N SER A 676 -5.06 15.01 60.53
CA SER A 676 -3.74 14.86 61.18
C SER A 676 -3.69 13.64 62.09
N THR A 677 -4.82 13.29 62.69
CA THR A 677 -4.94 12.21 63.72
C THR A 677 -5.57 10.92 63.17
N VAL A 678 -5.99 10.88 61.91
CA VAL A 678 -6.74 9.76 61.33
C VAL A 678 -5.81 8.72 60.72
N ASP A 679 -6.14 7.45 60.84
CA ASP A 679 -5.40 6.33 60.23
C ASP A 679 -5.28 6.47 58.73
N ALA A 680 -4.26 5.90 58.15
CA ALA A 680 -3.98 5.99 56.72
C ALA A 680 -5.15 5.40 55.85
N SER A 681 -5.80 4.34 56.33
CA SER A 681 -6.95 3.70 55.67
C SER A 681 -8.17 4.66 55.55
N GLU A 682 -8.43 5.45 56.58
CA GLU A 682 -9.51 6.46 56.51
C GLU A 682 -9.03 7.73 55.82
N ARG A 683 -7.74 8.12 55.98
CA ARG A 683 -7.13 9.28 55.35
C ARG A 683 -7.21 9.19 53.81
N TYR A 684 -6.90 8.01 53.25
CA TYR A 684 -6.85 7.79 51.80
C TYR A 684 -8.09 7.12 51.24
N LYS A 685 -9.16 6.95 52.00
CA LYS A 685 -10.44 6.35 51.56
C LYS A 685 -11.01 7.04 50.31
N TRP A 686 -10.88 8.35 50.23
CA TRP A 686 -11.16 9.16 49.04
C TRP A 686 -9.90 9.96 48.70
N LEU A 687 -9.33 9.71 47.52
CA LEU A 687 -8.12 10.37 47.08
C LEU A 687 -8.39 11.83 46.68
N GLU A 688 -7.45 12.71 47.05
CA GLU A 688 -7.52 14.15 46.75
C GLU A 688 -6.20 14.63 46.17
N TYR A 689 -6.27 15.16 44.97
CA TYR A 689 -5.11 15.74 44.30
C TYR A 689 -5.57 16.59 43.11
N TYR A 690 -4.67 17.41 42.65
CA TYR A 690 -4.75 17.97 41.32
C TYR A 690 -3.43 17.72 40.59
N LYS A 691 -3.55 17.51 39.26
CA LYS A 691 -2.41 17.22 38.39
C LYS A 691 -2.43 18.09 37.16
N LEU A 692 -1.28 18.50 36.72
CA LEU A 692 -1.07 19.15 35.43
C LEU A 692 0.00 18.36 34.68
N ASN A 693 -0.36 17.85 33.51
CA ASN A 693 0.55 17.20 32.57
C ASN A 693 0.65 18.05 31.32
N MET A 694 1.87 18.28 30.87
CA MET A 694 2.13 18.90 29.57
C MET A 694 3.14 18.06 28.81
N ARG A 695 2.81 17.71 27.57
CA ARG A 695 3.76 17.06 26.68
C ARG A 695 3.73 17.73 25.33
N GLY A 696 4.91 17.79 24.71
CA GLY A 696 5.05 18.30 23.35
C GLY A 696 6.06 17.52 22.56
N SER A 697 5.82 17.45 21.26
CA SER A 697 6.70 16.86 20.27
C SER A 697 6.71 17.75 19.04
N TRP A 698 7.89 18.07 18.55
CA TRP A 698 8.08 18.93 17.40
C TRP A 698 8.97 18.24 16.38
N ASN A 699 8.50 18.15 15.15
CA ASN A 699 9.24 17.59 14.03
C ASN A 699 9.61 18.73 13.06
N LEU A 700 10.90 18.88 12.81
CA LEU A 700 11.44 19.85 11.87
C LEU A 700 12.29 19.13 10.83
N ASN A 701 11.90 19.24 9.57
CA ASN A 701 12.71 18.73 8.47
C ASN A 701 13.92 19.66 8.26
N LEU A 702 15.13 19.15 8.48
CA LEU A 702 16.35 19.92 8.33
C LEU A 702 16.86 19.90 6.89
N VAL A 703 17.10 18.69 6.34
CA VAL A 703 17.59 18.52 4.96
C VAL A 703 17.15 17.16 4.43
N GLY A 704 16.45 17.12 3.33
CA GLY A 704 16.01 15.88 2.67
C GLY A 704 15.18 14.99 3.59
N ASN A 705 15.73 13.86 4.02
CA ASN A 705 15.06 12.90 4.93
C ASN A 705 15.51 13.03 6.39
N LEU A 706 16.35 14.00 6.72
CA LEU A 706 16.81 14.23 8.08
C LEU A 706 15.79 15.09 8.84
N VAL A 707 15.15 14.51 9.84
CA VAL A 707 14.16 15.17 10.69
C VAL A 707 14.68 15.29 12.11
N LEU A 708 14.64 16.49 12.66
CA LEU A 708 14.88 16.75 14.08
C LEU A 708 13.54 16.58 14.81
N ASN A 709 13.51 15.70 15.81
CA ASN A 709 12.37 15.56 16.72
C ASN A 709 12.77 16.03 18.11
N ALA A 710 12.18 17.12 18.58
CA ALA A 710 12.31 17.62 19.94
C ALA A 710 11.08 17.24 20.77
N ARG A 711 11.29 16.68 21.95
CA ARG A 711 10.21 16.28 22.87
C ARG A 711 10.46 16.85 24.25
N PHE A 712 9.36 17.21 24.91
CA PHE A 712 9.37 17.56 26.31
C PHE A 712 8.17 16.97 27.03
N ARG A 713 8.31 16.75 28.33
CA ARG A 713 7.22 16.37 29.23
C ARG A 713 7.43 17.06 30.56
N VAL A 714 6.35 17.65 31.07
CA VAL A 714 6.33 18.31 32.38
C VAL A 714 5.11 17.76 33.13
N GLY A 715 5.30 17.39 34.38
CA GLY A 715 4.25 16.93 35.26
C GLY A 715 4.32 17.62 36.61
N TYR A 716 3.19 18.05 37.12
CA TYR A 716 3.04 18.63 38.43
C TYR A 716 1.86 17.97 39.15
N MET A 717 2.01 17.65 40.43
CA MET A 717 0.96 17.10 41.28
C MET A 717 0.95 17.84 42.62
N GLY A 718 -0.24 18.25 43.03
CA GLY A 718 -0.44 18.90 44.31
C GLY A 718 -1.60 18.28 45.10
N TYR A 719 -1.79 18.77 46.32
CA TYR A 719 -2.82 18.35 47.25
C TYR A 719 -3.62 19.56 47.76
N PHE A 720 -4.85 19.34 48.23
CA PHE A 720 -5.72 20.39 48.79
C PHE A 720 -5.54 20.60 50.26
N ASN A 721 -5.20 19.53 51.01
CA ASN A 721 -5.05 19.54 52.44
C ASN A 721 -3.66 19.02 52.86
N ALA A 722 -2.93 19.83 53.63
CA ALA A 722 -1.58 19.50 54.06
C ALA A 722 -1.53 18.24 54.99
N ASP A 723 -2.55 18.06 55.82
CA ASP A 723 -2.61 16.93 56.76
C ASP A 723 -2.85 15.60 56.03
N LYS A 724 -3.53 15.63 54.86
CA LYS A 724 -3.64 14.49 53.98
C LYS A 724 -2.37 14.24 53.17
N GLY A 725 -1.70 15.30 52.76
CA GLY A 725 -0.51 15.25 51.95
C GLY A 725 -0.73 14.74 50.49
N LEU A 726 0.34 14.40 49.84
CA LEU A 726 0.29 13.83 48.47
C LEU A 726 -0.30 12.41 48.50
N SER A 727 -1.21 12.14 47.56
CA SER A 727 -1.78 10.83 47.34
C SER A 727 -0.64 9.79 47.12
N PRO A 728 -0.68 8.61 47.72
CA PRO A 728 0.23 7.52 47.43
C PRO A 728 0.06 6.97 46.02
N PHE A 729 -1.12 7.21 45.40
CA PHE A 729 -1.43 6.75 44.05
C PHE A 729 -1.16 7.82 42.99
N GLY A 730 -0.68 7.38 41.86
CA GLY A 730 -0.52 8.24 40.68
C GLY A 730 0.61 9.25 40.80
N ARG A 731 1.62 9.06 41.64
CA ARG A 731 2.83 9.89 41.73
C ARG A 731 3.64 9.80 40.43
N TYR A 732 4.44 10.82 40.11
CA TYR A 732 5.40 10.77 39.03
C TYR A 732 6.68 10.06 39.45
N TYR A 733 7.16 9.15 38.62
CA TYR A 733 8.42 8.46 38.81
C TYR A 733 9.37 8.80 37.67
N LEU A 734 10.62 9.10 38.03
CA LEU A 734 11.71 9.37 37.07
C LEU A 734 12.68 8.18 37.09
N GLY A 735 13.09 7.73 35.91
CA GLY A 735 14.02 6.62 35.74
C GLY A 735 13.32 5.27 35.51
N GLY A 736 14.12 4.20 35.53
CA GLY A 736 13.68 2.83 35.25
C GLY A 736 14.10 2.38 33.84
N SER A 737 14.16 1.05 33.65
CA SER A 737 14.58 0.42 32.38
C SER A 737 13.51 0.49 31.27
N GLY A 738 12.37 1.15 31.51
CA GLY A 738 11.23 1.17 30.59
C GLY A 738 10.47 -0.15 30.47
N LEU A 739 11.02 -1.24 31.03
CA LEU A 739 10.41 -2.57 31.00
C LEU A 739 9.45 -2.83 32.17
N ASN A 740 9.50 -2.00 33.21
CA ASN A 740 8.74 -2.15 34.43
C ASN A 740 7.86 -0.93 34.75
N SER A 741 7.46 -0.15 33.77
CA SER A 741 6.47 0.91 33.98
C SER A 741 5.09 0.27 34.20
N ILE A 742 4.83 -0.15 35.44
CA ILE A 742 3.46 -0.30 35.91
C ILE A 742 2.90 1.13 35.93
N ASN A 743 2.05 1.48 34.99
CA ASN A 743 1.25 2.70 35.07
C ASN A 743 0.18 2.46 36.14
N LEU A 744 0.52 2.72 37.38
CA LEU A 744 -0.39 2.73 38.50
C LEU A 744 -1.29 3.96 38.45
#